data_4d6d84f9c15f1a0970f5c04a59391582
#
_entry.id   4d6d84f9c15f1a0970f5c04a59391582
#
_cell.length_a   1.000
_cell.length_b   1.000
_cell.length_c   1.000
_cell.angle_alpha   90.00
_cell.angle_beta   90.00
_cell.angle_gamma   90.00
#
_symmetry.space_group_name_H-M   'P 1'
#
loop_
_entity.id
_entity.type
_entity.pdbx_description
1 polymer ?
#
loop_
_entity_poly.entity_id
_entity_poly.type
_entity_poly.pdbx_seq_one_letter_code
_entity_poly.pdbx_strand_id
1 'polypeptide(L)'
;MRRGILERTGTKKKKKKKKKKEKEKEKKRNLVVVVVVVMAKLPLISTRVNYQKALNLMKRDPQKATLYILGLAPLALVFAIVLAAMAVLSIPVGILSAYAMKAMNLGDWEEPIDPDAEMTYEEKYPQIAPKTSGLSPVPKYKKWVDPLPKSDAFAVIDKIMSERVMIIDGAMGTSVQAYKLKEEDFRAERYKDHENDLKGNNDILVLTRPDVIKEIHSAYLAAGADIIETNTFNATMISQADYALDRKQDVWDINVAAAKLAKECCVEFTKKDPSKPRFAAGAIGPTNRTLSVSPSVENPAFRACTFDEIVEAYYEQTEALIEGGVDVLLVETIFDTLNAKAALFAVNKYFEKWGKKIPIFVSGTIVDNSGRTLSGQTNEAFWNSVSHAKPIAIGLNCALGAQDMVPYIENLSKCADCWVFAYPNAGLPNAMGGYDQKGPEMAKDCETFFEKNLLNAIGGCCGTTAEHIASLAELGAKYKPRQRHDVPEQMRLSGLLPFNYEPNEKDMRKSFVNLGERCNVAGSSIFKKAIVDGNYEKALAIALKQVENGAHVIDINMDDGLIDGKSAMTKFVNLLVSEPDASKVPFMIDSSKFDVVEAGLKCSQGKCIMNSISLKAGQDQFLKDAALVKAHGAAVVVMAFDEEGQAATEAEKVRICCRAFKLLVEEVGFNPQDIIFDPNILTIGTGMEEHNNYGVDFINATREIKRLCPGCKISGGVSNLAFSFRGNEPVRRGFHSAFLYHACKAGMDMGIVNAAQVEEDVYENIDKELLEYIEDVLLNRRADATERMLDFAATLDPKSGP
;
A
#
# COMPACT_ATOMS: atom_id res chain seq x y z
N MET A 1 64.91 53.26 -16.51
CA MET A 1 63.56 53.30 -15.95
C MET A 1 62.83 51.95 -16.04
N ARG A 2 63.33 50.87 -16.63
CA ARG A 2 62.59 49.55 -16.71
C ARG A 2 62.90 48.56 -15.58
N ARG A 3 63.87 48.74 -14.70
CA ARG A 3 64.15 47.82 -13.56
C ARG A 3 63.37 48.15 -12.26
N GLY A 4 62.89 49.38 -12.08
CA GLY A 4 62.18 49.77 -10.86
C GLY A 4 60.70 49.44 -10.83
N ILE A 5 60.07 49.07 -11.93
CA ILE A 5 58.65 48.77 -12.03
C ILE A 5 58.35 47.26 -11.74
N LEU A 6 59.33 46.36 -12.03
CA LEU A 6 59.16 44.88 -11.78
C LEU A 6 59.35 44.50 -10.30
N GLU A 7 60.12 45.26 -9.52
CA GLU A 7 60.23 44.99 -8.07
C GLU A 7 59.03 45.44 -7.24
N ARG A 8 58.37 46.54 -7.65
CA ARG A 8 57.14 47.01 -6.95
C ARG A 8 55.92 46.15 -7.22
N THR A 9 55.82 45.49 -8.35
CA THR A 9 54.70 44.54 -8.64
C THR A 9 54.89 43.18 -7.99
N GLY A 10 56.14 42.70 -7.81
CA GLY A 10 56.47 41.45 -7.10
C GLY A 10 56.13 41.51 -5.59
N THR A 11 56.41 42.65 -4.96
CA THR A 11 56.15 42.88 -3.52
C THR A 11 54.65 43.05 -3.23
N LYS A 12 53.88 43.68 -4.14
CA LYS A 12 52.40 43.77 -4.00
C LYS A 12 51.71 42.39 -4.16
N LYS A 13 52.18 41.55 -5.10
CA LYS A 13 51.66 40.16 -5.26
C LYS A 13 52.01 39.28 -4.06
N LYS A 14 53.19 39.37 -3.47
CA LYS A 14 53.60 38.62 -2.28
C LYS A 14 52.80 39.07 -1.04
N LYS A 15 52.56 40.37 -0.83
CA LYS A 15 51.71 40.89 0.24
C LYS A 15 50.22 40.50 0.04
N LYS A 16 49.64 40.48 -1.15
CA LYS A 16 48.30 39.98 -1.43
C LYS A 16 48.16 38.47 -1.17
N LYS A 17 49.18 37.66 -1.57
CA LYS A 17 49.18 36.21 -1.28
C LYS A 17 49.32 35.91 0.24
N LYS A 18 50.13 36.72 0.97
CA LYS A 18 50.26 36.56 2.41
C LYS A 18 48.97 36.94 3.16
N LYS A 19 48.31 38.04 2.79
CA LYS A 19 46.99 38.43 3.33
C LYS A 19 45.89 37.42 2.98
N LYS A 20 45.91 36.80 1.81
CA LYS A 20 44.97 35.77 1.42
C LYS A 20 45.17 34.48 2.25
N LYS A 21 46.42 34.07 2.51
CA LYS A 21 46.71 32.92 3.38
C LYS A 21 46.41 33.19 4.85
N GLU A 22 46.58 34.41 5.33
CA GLU A 22 46.19 34.78 6.70
C GLU A 22 44.70 34.81 6.90
N LYS A 23 43.92 35.38 5.94
CA LYS A 23 42.43 35.30 5.94
C LYS A 23 41.93 33.87 5.85
N GLU A 24 42.60 33.02 5.12
CA GLU A 24 42.23 31.61 4.96
C GLU A 24 42.52 30.80 6.26
N LYS A 25 43.63 31.13 6.95
CA LYS A 25 43.94 30.59 8.27
C LYS A 25 42.94 31.07 9.34
N GLU A 26 42.54 32.31 9.28
CA GLU A 26 41.55 32.90 10.19
C GLU A 26 40.18 32.32 9.97
N LYS A 27 39.72 32.11 8.69
CA LYS A 27 38.51 31.36 8.36
C LYS A 27 38.52 29.93 8.91
N LYS A 28 39.65 29.20 8.77
CA LYS A 28 39.75 27.83 9.30
C LYS A 28 39.73 27.81 10.84
N ARG A 29 40.25 28.82 11.50
CA ARG A 29 40.27 28.95 12.97
C ARG A 29 38.86 29.22 13.50
N ASN A 30 38.10 30.09 12.81
CA ASN A 30 36.72 30.42 13.20
C ASN A 30 35.78 29.23 12.96
N LEU A 31 35.98 28.45 11.90
CA LEU A 31 35.21 27.26 11.61
C LEU A 31 35.34 26.17 12.68
N VAL A 32 36.55 25.95 13.19
CA VAL A 32 36.81 24.97 14.24
C VAL A 32 36.18 25.42 15.59
N VAL A 33 36.15 26.71 15.88
CA VAL A 33 35.48 27.25 17.07
C VAL A 33 33.95 27.06 16.99
N VAL A 34 33.35 27.29 15.83
CA VAL A 34 31.89 27.07 15.64
C VAL A 34 31.53 25.59 15.78
N VAL A 35 32.30 24.67 15.25
CA VAL A 35 32.08 23.22 15.38
C VAL A 35 32.14 22.77 16.81
N VAL A 36 33.10 23.27 17.60
CA VAL A 36 33.25 22.90 19.01
C VAL A 36 32.13 23.48 19.89
N VAL A 37 31.65 24.68 19.59
CA VAL A 37 30.55 25.30 20.33
C VAL A 37 29.21 24.59 20.03
N VAL A 38 29.01 24.17 18.79
CA VAL A 38 27.81 23.38 18.39
C VAL A 38 27.84 22.00 19.06
N MET A 39 28.98 21.35 19.12
CA MET A 39 29.15 20.06 19.81
C MET A 39 28.96 20.15 21.33
N ALA A 40 29.27 21.27 21.93
CA ALA A 40 29.11 21.49 23.37
C ALA A 40 27.64 21.62 23.84
N LYS A 41 26.72 21.89 22.89
CA LYS A 41 25.26 22.03 23.16
C LYS A 41 24.43 20.78 22.81
N LEU A 42 25.03 19.69 22.33
CA LEU A 42 24.32 18.44 22.06
C LEU A 42 24.31 17.53 23.28
N PRO A 43 23.14 17.13 23.82
CA PRO A 43 23.02 16.41 25.11
C PRO A 43 23.72 15.04 25.16
N LEU A 44 24.02 14.45 24.00
CA LEU A 44 24.60 13.10 23.88
C LEU A 44 26.12 13.02 24.01
N ILE A 45 26.83 14.16 24.07
CA ILE A 45 28.31 14.22 24.03
C ILE A 45 28.91 14.69 25.37
N SER A 46 28.07 15.10 26.33
CA SER A 46 28.52 15.76 27.60
C SER A 46 29.32 14.89 28.57
N THR A 47 29.36 13.58 28.38
CA THR A 47 29.93 12.66 29.41
C THR A 47 31.32 12.11 29.09
N ARG A 48 31.95 12.38 27.96
CA ARG A 48 33.24 11.78 27.57
C ARG A 48 34.30 12.70 26.95
N VAL A 49 34.03 13.97 26.73
CA VAL A 49 35.02 14.90 26.14
C VAL A 49 35.51 15.89 27.21
N ASN A 50 36.79 15.88 27.51
CA ASN A 50 37.39 16.89 28.38
C ASN A 50 37.61 18.19 27.59
N TYR A 51 36.59 19.07 27.58
CA TYR A 51 36.54 20.32 26.82
C TYR A 51 37.74 21.22 27.09
N GLN A 52 38.23 21.25 28.31
CA GLN A 52 39.37 22.08 28.67
C GLN A 52 40.65 21.62 27.94
N LYS A 53 40.80 20.31 27.75
CA LYS A 53 41.91 19.72 27.03
C LYS A 53 41.85 19.98 25.53
N ALA A 54 40.62 19.90 24.94
CA ALA A 54 40.40 20.24 23.55
C ALA A 54 40.64 21.72 23.26
N LEU A 55 40.18 22.63 24.11
CA LEU A 55 40.39 24.07 24.03
C LEU A 55 41.88 24.45 24.15
N ASN A 56 42.61 23.80 25.06
CA ASN A 56 44.04 24.04 25.24
C ASN A 56 44.89 23.52 24.05
N LEU A 57 44.49 22.39 23.47
CA LEU A 57 45.07 21.87 22.23
C LEU A 57 44.80 22.77 21.01
N MET A 58 43.61 23.34 20.91
CA MET A 58 43.27 24.27 19.85
C MET A 58 44.11 25.55 19.84
N LYS A 59 44.46 26.05 21.01
CA LYS A 59 45.32 27.23 21.16
C LYS A 59 46.80 26.95 20.77
N ARG A 60 47.24 25.69 20.87
CA ARG A 60 48.63 25.29 20.63
C ARG A 60 48.84 24.61 19.25
N ASP A 61 47.95 23.72 18.87
CA ASP A 61 48.05 22.98 17.60
C ASP A 61 46.68 22.57 17.10
N PRO A 62 46.04 23.34 16.19
CA PRO A 62 44.71 23.09 15.68
C PRO A 62 44.52 21.74 14.97
N GLN A 63 45.61 21.20 14.39
CA GLN A 63 45.51 19.91 13.68
C GLN A 63 45.46 18.75 14.65
N LYS A 64 46.21 18.80 15.77
CA LYS A 64 46.14 17.80 16.85
C LYS A 64 44.81 17.86 17.61
N ALA A 65 44.24 19.07 17.75
CA ALA A 65 42.92 19.22 18.35
C ALA A 65 41.81 18.54 17.52
N THR A 66 41.89 18.67 16.21
CA THR A 66 40.94 18.00 15.28
C THR A 66 41.08 16.48 15.36
N LEU A 67 42.29 15.94 15.36
CA LEU A 67 42.55 14.51 15.53
C LEU A 67 42.10 13.96 16.89
N TYR A 68 42.26 14.73 17.97
CA TYR A 68 41.81 14.37 19.29
C TYR A 68 40.27 14.27 19.38
N ILE A 69 39.55 15.20 18.73
CA ILE A 69 38.08 15.21 18.68
C ILE A 69 37.55 14.06 17.80
N LEU A 70 38.18 13.80 16.67
CA LEU A 70 37.78 12.72 15.75
C LEU A 70 38.07 11.32 16.34
N GLY A 71 39.14 11.16 17.14
CA GLY A 71 39.47 9.88 17.79
C GLY A 71 38.54 9.47 18.92
N LEU A 72 37.68 10.37 19.40
CA LEU A 72 36.72 10.12 20.50
C LEU A 72 35.28 9.84 20.08
N ALA A 73 34.98 9.91 18.76
CA ALA A 73 33.62 9.74 18.23
C ALA A 73 33.44 8.37 17.55
N PRO A 74 32.28 7.71 17.68
CA PRO A 74 31.95 6.54 16.87
C PRO A 74 31.95 6.88 15.37
N LEU A 75 32.34 5.94 14.52
CA LEU A 75 32.50 6.16 13.07
C LEU A 75 31.31 6.84 12.36
N ALA A 76 30.08 6.53 12.77
CA ALA A 76 28.86 7.14 12.23
C ALA A 76 28.75 8.65 12.54
N LEU A 77 29.25 9.07 13.70
CA LEU A 77 29.24 10.48 14.10
C LEU A 77 30.35 11.27 13.35
N VAL A 78 31.46 10.62 13.05
CA VAL A 78 32.53 11.20 12.22
C VAL A 78 32.06 11.46 10.80
N PHE A 79 31.28 10.53 10.23
CA PHE A 79 30.70 10.68 8.89
C PHE A 79 29.67 11.81 8.82
N ALA A 80 28.80 11.93 9.81
CA ALA A 80 27.83 13.03 9.91
C ALA A 80 28.52 14.40 10.09
N ILE A 81 29.62 14.48 10.84
CA ILE A 81 30.40 15.72 11.02
C ILE A 81 31.13 16.09 9.74
N VAL A 82 31.66 15.13 9.01
CA VAL A 82 32.33 15.37 7.71
C VAL A 82 31.32 15.84 6.65
N LEU A 83 30.14 15.24 6.60
CA LEU A 83 29.06 15.69 5.70
C LEU A 83 28.56 17.09 6.05
N ALA A 84 28.37 17.39 7.34
CA ALA A 84 27.99 18.71 7.80
C ALA A 84 29.09 19.77 7.51
N ALA A 85 30.36 19.41 7.67
CA ALA A 85 31.48 20.29 7.34
C ALA A 85 31.62 20.52 5.84
N MET A 86 31.30 19.53 5.00
CA MET A 86 31.27 19.68 3.53
C MET A 86 30.10 20.54 3.07
N ALA A 87 28.93 20.39 3.65
CA ALA A 87 27.75 21.22 3.39
C ALA A 87 27.99 22.69 3.81
N VAL A 88 28.66 22.90 4.95
CA VAL A 88 29.03 24.23 5.46
C VAL A 88 30.05 24.94 4.59
N LEU A 89 30.90 24.18 3.88
CA LEU A 89 31.91 24.77 2.96
C LEU A 89 31.29 25.30 1.65
N SER A 90 30.08 24.90 1.33
CA SER A 90 29.33 25.35 0.15
C SER A 90 28.34 26.48 0.44
N ILE A 91 28.11 26.85 1.71
CA ILE A 91 27.21 27.94 2.11
C ILE A 91 27.95 29.28 2.20
N PRO A 92 27.42 30.40 1.68
CA PRO A 92 28.00 31.72 1.86
C PRO A 92 28.17 32.11 3.34
N VAL A 93 29.32 32.68 3.67
CA VAL A 93 29.77 32.99 5.06
C VAL A 93 28.78 33.88 5.84
N GLY A 94 27.95 34.66 5.12
CA GLY A 94 26.93 35.51 5.74
C GLY A 94 25.78 34.73 6.42
N ILE A 95 25.36 33.64 5.83
CA ILE A 95 24.25 32.80 6.36
C ILE A 95 24.70 32.03 7.63
N LEU A 96 25.96 31.58 7.64
CA LEU A 96 26.53 30.88 8.80
C LEU A 96 26.72 31.77 10.02
N SER A 97 27.06 33.06 9.84
CA SER A 97 27.17 33.99 10.95
C SER A 97 25.80 34.35 11.56
N ALA A 98 24.79 34.46 10.75
CA ALA A 98 23.41 34.72 11.22
C ALA A 98 22.86 33.52 12.03
N TYR A 99 23.05 32.28 11.56
CA TYR A 99 22.63 31.08 12.30
C TYR A 99 23.40 30.87 13.60
N ALA A 100 24.70 31.14 13.60
CA ALA A 100 25.52 31.02 14.80
C ALA A 100 25.16 32.09 15.84
N MET A 101 24.82 33.32 15.43
CA MET A 101 24.42 34.38 16.35
C MET A 101 23.00 34.17 16.91
N LYS A 102 22.07 33.67 16.11
CA LYS A 102 20.72 33.29 16.56
C LYS A 102 20.76 32.11 17.56
N ALA A 103 21.66 31.15 17.36
CA ALA A 103 21.91 30.05 18.29
C ALA A 103 22.56 30.48 19.61
N MET A 104 23.26 31.62 19.63
CA MET A 104 23.96 32.17 20.81
C MET A 104 23.15 33.24 21.54
N ASN A 105 21.95 33.59 21.09
CA ASN A 105 21.11 34.64 21.70
C ASN A 105 21.80 36.00 21.79
N LEU A 106 22.66 36.33 20.83
CA LEU A 106 23.49 37.54 20.80
C LEU A 106 22.93 38.53 19.73
N GLY A 107 21.79 39.13 20.05
CA GLY A 107 21.19 40.21 19.29
C GLY A 107 20.30 39.85 18.10
N ASP A 108 19.23 40.62 17.94
CA ASP A 108 18.36 40.56 16.76
C ASP A 108 19.13 41.12 15.53
N TRP A 109 19.54 40.24 14.64
CA TRP A 109 19.94 40.64 13.31
C TRP A 109 18.69 40.63 12.42
N GLU A 110 18.24 41.77 12.00
CA GLU A 110 17.30 41.88 10.89
C GLU A 110 18.03 41.35 9.63
N GLU A 111 17.51 40.27 9.04
CA GLU A 111 17.92 39.84 7.70
C GLU A 111 17.71 41.01 6.73
N PRO A 112 18.62 41.21 5.75
CA PRO A 112 18.34 42.16 4.68
C PRO A 112 17.00 41.77 4.05
N ILE A 113 16.01 42.64 4.18
CA ILE A 113 14.70 42.50 3.58
C ILE A 113 14.90 42.35 2.08
N ASP A 114 14.59 41.16 1.57
CA ASP A 114 14.41 40.95 0.14
C ASP A 114 13.18 41.81 -0.24
N PRO A 115 13.32 42.80 -1.15
CA PRO A 115 12.19 43.59 -1.55
C PRO A 115 11.02 42.78 -2.08
N ASP A 116 11.22 41.51 -2.50
CA ASP A 116 10.16 40.58 -2.89
C ASP A 116 9.66 39.71 -1.71
N ALA A 117 10.26 39.80 -0.50
CA ALA A 117 9.91 38.99 0.68
C ALA A 117 8.70 39.51 1.47
N GLU A 118 8.09 40.60 1.09
CA GLU A 118 6.92 41.21 1.77
C GLU A 118 5.58 40.65 1.30
N MET A 119 5.50 39.95 0.17
CA MET A 119 4.24 39.40 -0.35
C MET A 119 4.05 37.94 0.08
N THR A 120 2.91 37.66 0.70
CA THR A 120 2.48 36.28 0.94
C THR A 120 2.20 35.56 -0.39
N TYR A 121 2.14 34.23 -0.35
CA TYR A 121 1.77 33.44 -1.53
C TYR A 121 0.42 33.89 -2.13
N GLU A 122 -0.54 34.18 -1.26
CA GLU A 122 -1.89 34.63 -1.62
C GLU A 122 -1.89 36.03 -2.25
N GLU A 123 -1.02 36.91 -1.79
CA GLU A 123 -0.87 38.25 -2.38
C GLU A 123 -0.17 38.19 -3.73
N LYS A 124 0.80 37.29 -3.89
CA LYS A 124 1.49 37.08 -5.16
C LYS A 124 0.60 36.42 -6.22
N TYR A 125 -0.32 35.54 -5.80
CA TYR A 125 -1.19 34.76 -6.69
C TYR A 125 -2.68 34.94 -6.35
N PRO A 126 -3.23 36.12 -6.50
CA PRO A 126 -4.62 36.42 -6.10
C PRO A 126 -5.68 35.63 -6.87
N GLN A 127 -5.37 35.14 -8.08
CA GLN A 127 -6.26 34.33 -8.91
C GLN A 127 -6.57 32.97 -8.29
N ILE A 128 -5.64 32.43 -7.51
CA ILE A 128 -5.70 31.11 -6.86
C ILE A 128 -5.57 31.21 -5.33
N ALA A 129 -5.76 32.41 -4.77
CA ALA A 129 -5.80 32.60 -3.32
C ALA A 129 -7.00 31.90 -2.69
N PRO A 130 -6.86 31.32 -1.48
CA PRO A 130 -7.98 30.72 -0.78
C PRO A 130 -9.11 31.72 -0.54
N LYS A 131 -10.35 31.33 -0.87
CA LYS A 131 -11.52 32.15 -0.53
C LYS A 131 -11.71 32.12 0.98
N THR A 132 -11.67 33.30 1.64
CA THR A 132 -11.82 33.41 3.10
C THR A 132 -13.27 33.71 3.53
N SER A 133 -14.15 34.09 2.58
CA SER A 133 -15.55 34.45 2.84
C SER A 133 -16.48 33.81 1.79
N GLY A 134 -17.75 33.62 2.14
CA GLY A 134 -18.78 33.10 1.23
C GLY A 134 -18.64 31.57 0.96
N LEU A 135 -17.82 30.87 1.74
CA LEU A 135 -17.65 29.41 1.58
C LEU A 135 -18.92 28.66 1.96
N SER A 136 -19.33 27.73 1.12
CA SER A 136 -20.41 26.79 1.47
C SER A 136 -20.02 25.96 2.68
N PRO A 137 -20.95 25.62 3.57
CA PRO A 137 -20.65 24.75 4.71
C PRO A 137 -20.23 23.37 4.20
N VAL A 138 -19.31 22.71 4.94
CA VAL A 138 -18.91 21.33 4.64
C VAL A 138 -20.14 20.43 4.82
N PRO A 139 -20.54 19.64 3.81
CA PRO A 139 -21.67 18.73 3.93
C PRO A 139 -21.46 17.71 5.04
N LYS A 140 -22.54 17.31 5.70
CA LYS A 140 -22.53 16.16 6.61
C LYS A 140 -22.91 14.94 5.80
N TYR A 141 -21.97 14.04 5.60
CA TYR A 141 -22.20 12.76 4.93
C TYR A 141 -22.73 11.72 5.91
N LYS A 142 -23.70 10.92 5.44
CA LYS A 142 -24.22 9.80 6.24
C LYS A 142 -23.19 8.68 6.26
N LYS A 143 -23.00 8.09 7.44
CA LYS A 143 -22.19 6.89 7.53
C LYS A 143 -22.94 5.74 6.84
N TRP A 144 -22.28 5.12 5.87
CA TRP A 144 -22.80 3.91 5.25
C TRP A 144 -22.99 2.79 6.28
N VAL A 145 -24.11 2.13 6.20
CA VAL A 145 -24.42 0.96 7.00
C VAL A 145 -24.60 -0.21 6.05
N ASP A 146 -23.88 -1.30 6.32
CA ASP A 146 -24.01 -2.52 5.53
C ASP A 146 -25.48 -2.96 5.52
N PRO A 147 -26.12 -3.08 4.34
CA PRO A 147 -27.53 -3.46 4.28
C PRO A 147 -27.80 -4.91 4.70
N LEU A 148 -26.76 -5.76 4.70
CA LEU A 148 -26.91 -7.16 5.07
C LEU A 148 -26.84 -7.35 6.58
N PRO A 149 -27.86 -7.98 7.19
CA PRO A 149 -27.88 -8.28 8.61
C PRO A 149 -26.73 -9.23 8.98
N LYS A 150 -26.11 -8.96 10.12
CA LYS A 150 -25.06 -9.80 10.70
C LYS A 150 -25.67 -10.91 11.55
N SER A 151 -25.04 -12.09 11.56
CA SER A 151 -25.38 -13.16 12.51
C SER A 151 -25.02 -12.78 13.95
N ASP A 152 -25.62 -13.45 14.91
CA ASP A 152 -25.34 -13.25 16.34
C ASP A 152 -23.88 -13.57 16.70
N ALA A 153 -23.22 -14.44 15.91
CA ALA A 153 -21.83 -14.80 16.09
C ALA A 153 -20.89 -13.59 16.06
N PHE A 154 -21.21 -12.54 15.28
CA PHE A 154 -20.41 -11.31 15.28
C PHE A 154 -20.30 -10.68 16.66
N ALA A 155 -21.42 -10.47 17.33
CA ALA A 155 -21.45 -9.82 18.63
C ALA A 155 -20.82 -10.69 19.73
N VAL A 156 -21.07 -12.00 19.67
CA VAL A 156 -20.55 -12.94 20.67
C VAL A 156 -19.04 -13.09 20.55
N ILE A 157 -18.52 -13.26 19.34
CA ILE A 157 -17.07 -13.39 19.08
C ILE A 157 -16.36 -12.07 19.39
N ASP A 158 -16.91 -10.93 18.97
CA ASP A 158 -16.35 -9.60 19.27
C ASP A 158 -16.22 -9.38 20.79
N LYS A 159 -17.25 -9.72 21.54
CA LYS A 159 -17.23 -9.66 23.00
C LYS A 159 -16.14 -10.56 23.59
N ILE A 160 -16.10 -11.83 23.19
CA ILE A 160 -15.12 -12.79 23.72
C ILE A 160 -13.70 -12.31 23.45
N MET A 161 -13.38 -11.91 22.20
CA MET A 161 -12.05 -11.45 21.82
C MET A 161 -11.62 -10.14 22.51
N SER A 162 -12.59 -9.35 23.00
CA SER A 162 -12.31 -8.15 23.79
C SER A 162 -12.07 -8.45 25.28
N GLU A 163 -12.64 -9.53 25.81
CA GLU A 163 -12.60 -9.86 27.25
C GLU A 163 -11.53 -10.90 27.62
N ARG A 164 -11.29 -11.87 26.74
CA ARG A 164 -10.31 -12.95 26.95
C ARG A 164 -9.69 -13.44 25.65
N VAL A 165 -8.56 -14.11 25.77
CA VAL A 165 -7.94 -14.82 24.65
C VAL A 165 -8.86 -15.95 24.19
N MET A 166 -9.15 -16.01 22.89
CA MET A 166 -9.94 -17.07 22.27
C MET A 166 -9.02 -18.20 21.81
N ILE A 167 -9.44 -19.44 21.92
CA ILE A 167 -8.64 -20.61 21.57
C ILE A 167 -9.18 -21.23 20.28
N ILE A 168 -8.32 -21.30 19.27
CA ILE A 168 -8.57 -22.02 18.01
C ILE A 168 -8.05 -23.45 18.20
N ASP A 169 -8.57 -24.41 17.47
CA ASP A 169 -8.14 -25.82 17.56
C ASP A 169 -6.73 -26.04 16.96
N GLY A 170 -6.40 -27.29 16.72
CA GLY A 170 -5.10 -27.71 16.20
C GLY A 170 -5.20 -28.47 14.90
N ALA A 171 -4.07 -29.00 14.45
CA ALA A 171 -3.92 -29.62 13.14
C ALA A 171 -4.83 -30.84 12.92
N MET A 172 -5.82 -30.71 12.06
CA MET A 172 -6.67 -31.84 11.63
C MET A 172 -5.82 -32.90 10.90
N GLY A 173 -5.00 -32.51 9.94
CA GLY A 173 -4.15 -33.45 9.17
C GLY A 173 -3.20 -34.28 10.04
N THR A 174 -2.52 -33.65 11.01
CA THR A 174 -1.65 -34.36 11.97
C THR A 174 -2.44 -35.34 12.82
N SER A 175 -3.62 -34.96 13.28
CA SER A 175 -4.48 -35.82 14.09
C SER A 175 -4.98 -37.01 13.28
N VAL A 176 -5.41 -36.84 12.04
CA VAL A 176 -5.79 -37.92 11.12
C VAL A 176 -4.64 -38.91 10.90
N GLN A 177 -3.40 -38.42 10.71
CA GLN A 177 -2.23 -39.27 10.51
C GLN A 177 -1.96 -40.25 11.69
N ALA A 178 -2.33 -39.85 12.91
CA ALA A 178 -2.16 -40.70 14.10
C ALA A 178 -3.01 -41.98 14.04
N TYR A 179 -4.13 -41.97 13.34
CA TYR A 179 -5.01 -43.13 13.14
C TYR A 179 -4.45 -44.14 12.15
N LYS A 180 -3.43 -43.76 11.35
CA LYS A 180 -2.78 -44.67 10.35
C LYS A 180 -3.78 -45.32 9.40
N LEU A 181 -4.77 -44.52 8.95
CA LEU A 181 -5.83 -45.00 8.07
C LEU A 181 -5.27 -45.55 6.76
N LYS A 182 -5.95 -46.56 6.22
CA LYS A 182 -5.60 -47.25 4.97
C LYS A 182 -6.55 -46.80 3.86
N GLU A 183 -6.23 -47.22 2.62
CA GLU A 183 -7.06 -46.89 1.45
C GLU A 183 -8.53 -47.30 1.65
N GLU A 184 -8.78 -48.44 2.30
CA GLU A 184 -10.13 -48.94 2.57
C GLU A 184 -10.93 -47.98 3.46
N ASP A 185 -10.26 -47.28 4.39
CA ASP A 185 -10.89 -46.28 5.25
C ASP A 185 -11.31 -45.02 4.47
N PHE A 186 -10.49 -44.62 3.49
CA PHE A 186 -10.80 -43.47 2.62
C PHE A 186 -11.90 -43.77 1.62
N ARG A 187 -12.01 -45.04 1.14
CA ARG A 187 -13.05 -45.48 0.22
C ARG A 187 -14.39 -45.71 0.91
N ALA A 188 -14.34 -46.48 1.99
CA ALA A 188 -15.52 -47.05 2.63
C ALA A 188 -16.49 -47.67 1.60
N GLU A 189 -17.79 -47.76 1.91
CA GLU A 189 -18.77 -48.30 0.95
C GLU A 189 -19.08 -47.28 -0.17
N ARG A 190 -18.98 -45.98 0.13
CA ARG A 190 -19.38 -44.89 -0.80
C ARG A 190 -18.50 -44.82 -2.06
N TYR A 191 -17.20 -45.08 -1.92
CA TYR A 191 -16.22 -44.94 -2.98
C TYR A 191 -15.49 -46.24 -3.29
N LYS A 192 -16.09 -47.40 -2.93
CA LYS A 192 -15.44 -48.72 -3.12
C LYS A 192 -15.01 -48.99 -4.55
N ASP A 193 -15.78 -48.53 -5.52
CA ASP A 193 -15.54 -48.74 -6.95
C ASP A 193 -14.85 -47.53 -7.63
N HIS A 194 -14.32 -46.60 -6.85
CA HIS A 194 -13.62 -45.44 -7.40
C HIS A 194 -12.30 -45.82 -8.02
N GLU A 195 -11.96 -45.26 -9.21
CA GLU A 195 -10.80 -45.71 -10.01
C GLU A 195 -9.47 -45.30 -9.38
N ASN A 196 -9.40 -44.05 -8.83
CA ASN A 196 -8.17 -43.49 -8.28
C ASN A 196 -8.00 -43.85 -6.80
N ASP A 197 -6.73 -43.91 -6.33
CA ASP A 197 -6.43 -43.96 -4.91
C ASP A 197 -6.92 -42.69 -4.18
N LEU A 198 -7.58 -42.89 -3.05
CA LEU A 198 -8.17 -41.82 -2.24
C LEU A 198 -7.38 -41.55 -0.96
N LYS A 199 -6.42 -42.40 -0.63
CA LYS A 199 -5.58 -42.22 0.54
C LYS A 199 -4.79 -40.93 0.44
N GLY A 200 -4.91 -40.07 1.46
CA GLY A 200 -4.34 -38.73 1.50
C GLY A 200 -5.37 -37.61 1.29
N ASN A 201 -6.53 -37.91 0.73
CA ASN A 201 -7.66 -37.00 0.68
C ASN A 201 -8.38 -36.99 2.04
N ASN A 202 -7.87 -36.17 2.97
CA ASN A 202 -8.43 -36.12 4.32
C ASN A 202 -9.84 -35.54 4.34
N ASP A 203 -10.23 -34.71 3.37
CA ASP A 203 -11.52 -34.04 3.34
C ASP A 203 -12.69 -35.03 3.18
N ILE A 204 -12.51 -36.11 2.44
CA ILE A 204 -13.55 -37.14 2.26
C ILE A 204 -13.87 -37.96 3.54
N LEU A 205 -12.97 -37.92 4.54
CA LEU A 205 -13.16 -38.67 5.79
C LEU A 205 -14.39 -38.23 6.56
N VAL A 206 -14.92 -37.04 6.30
CA VAL A 206 -16.21 -36.60 6.85
C VAL A 206 -17.39 -37.45 6.35
N LEU A 207 -17.22 -38.11 5.20
CA LEU A 207 -18.21 -39.03 4.59
C LEU A 207 -17.91 -40.49 4.85
N THR A 208 -16.63 -40.84 4.92
CA THR A 208 -16.19 -42.24 4.98
C THR A 208 -15.81 -42.68 6.39
N ARG A 209 -15.30 -41.79 7.23
CA ARG A 209 -14.92 -42.02 8.63
C ARG A 209 -15.33 -40.84 9.53
N PRO A 210 -16.62 -40.44 9.55
CA PRO A 210 -17.10 -39.34 10.37
C PRO A 210 -16.85 -39.55 11.89
N ASP A 211 -16.74 -40.82 12.32
CA ASP A 211 -16.35 -41.20 13.67
C ASP A 211 -14.99 -40.65 14.07
N VAL A 212 -13.99 -40.77 13.21
CA VAL A 212 -12.62 -40.28 13.44
C VAL A 212 -12.61 -38.75 13.51
N ILE A 213 -13.28 -38.08 12.59
CA ILE A 213 -13.32 -36.61 12.56
C ILE A 213 -14.06 -36.05 13.80
N LYS A 214 -15.16 -36.70 14.20
CA LYS A 214 -15.89 -36.31 15.42
C LYS A 214 -15.05 -36.47 16.67
N GLU A 215 -14.26 -37.55 16.76
CA GLU A 215 -13.36 -37.79 17.88
C GLU A 215 -12.28 -36.70 17.97
N ILE A 216 -11.67 -36.32 16.84
CA ILE A 216 -10.66 -35.25 16.77
C ILE A 216 -11.28 -33.92 17.20
N HIS A 217 -12.42 -33.51 16.64
CA HIS A 217 -13.13 -32.29 17.04
C HIS A 217 -13.44 -32.28 18.55
N SER A 218 -13.94 -33.40 19.06
CA SER A 218 -14.28 -33.55 20.49
C SER A 218 -13.02 -33.44 21.37
N ALA A 219 -11.89 -33.98 20.95
CA ALA A 219 -10.62 -33.89 21.67
C ALA A 219 -10.12 -32.42 21.76
N TYR A 220 -10.18 -31.66 20.68
CA TYR A 220 -9.82 -30.24 20.70
C TYR A 220 -10.78 -29.40 21.56
N LEU A 221 -12.08 -29.62 21.47
CA LEU A 221 -13.08 -28.94 22.32
C LEU A 221 -12.88 -29.25 23.80
N ALA A 222 -12.55 -30.51 24.13
CA ALA A 222 -12.22 -30.93 25.50
C ALA A 222 -10.91 -30.31 26.00
N ALA A 223 -9.93 -30.11 25.13
CA ALA A 223 -8.67 -29.41 25.41
C ALA A 223 -8.86 -27.90 25.63
N GLY A 224 -10.04 -27.37 25.34
CA GLY A 224 -10.36 -25.97 25.60
C GLY A 224 -10.53 -25.08 24.39
N ALA A 225 -10.56 -25.62 23.16
CA ALA A 225 -10.84 -24.83 21.97
C ALA A 225 -12.22 -24.15 22.04
N ASP A 226 -12.28 -22.89 21.60
CA ASP A 226 -13.51 -22.09 21.42
C ASP A 226 -14.03 -22.22 19.98
N ILE A 227 -13.10 -22.30 19.02
CA ILE A 227 -13.35 -22.46 17.59
C ILE A 227 -12.73 -23.79 17.15
N ILE A 228 -13.45 -24.57 16.36
CA ILE A 228 -12.94 -25.71 15.63
C ILE A 228 -13.15 -25.50 14.13
N GLU A 229 -12.14 -25.86 13.33
CA GLU A 229 -12.16 -25.77 11.89
C GLU A 229 -12.82 -27.01 11.28
N THR A 230 -13.64 -26.82 10.23
CA THR A 230 -14.17 -27.96 9.47
C THR A 230 -13.04 -28.67 8.72
N ASN A 231 -13.19 -29.99 8.53
CA ASN A 231 -12.22 -30.77 7.72
C ASN A 231 -12.51 -30.58 6.23
N THR A 232 -12.24 -29.36 5.70
CA THR A 232 -12.57 -28.91 4.34
C THR A 232 -11.46 -28.11 3.68
N PHE A 233 -10.22 -28.25 4.15
CA PHE A 233 -9.07 -27.48 3.70
C PHE A 233 -8.85 -27.52 2.17
N ASN A 234 -9.07 -28.69 1.54
CA ASN A 234 -8.96 -28.89 0.09
C ASN A 234 -10.32 -29.21 -0.56
N ALA A 235 -11.43 -28.92 0.08
CA ALA A 235 -12.76 -29.31 -0.38
C ALA A 235 -13.36 -28.37 -1.43
N THR A 236 -12.57 -28.05 -2.48
CA THR A 236 -13.01 -27.34 -3.69
C THR A 236 -12.97 -28.26 -4.90
N MET A 237 -13.77 -27.99 -5.95
CA MET A 237 -13.70 -28.79 -7.18
C MET A 237 -12.29 -28.81 -7.79
N ILE A 238 -11.57 -27.70 -7.70
CA ILE A 238 -10.21 -27.57 -8.25
C ILE A 238 -9.24 -28.50 -7.51
N SER A 239 -9.29 -28.58 -6.19
CA SER A 239 -8.39 -29.42 -5.40
C SER A 239 -8.82 -30.88 -5.42
N GLN A 240 -10.12 -31.17 -5.40
CA GLN A 240 -10.65 -32.53 -5.45
C GLN A 240 -10.50 -33.20 -6.82
N ALA A 241 -10.25 -32.43 -7.87
CA ALA A 241 -9.92 -32.94 -9.20
C ALA A 241 -8.66 -33.83 -9.21
N ASP A 242 -7.70 -33.60 -8.31
CA ASP A 242 -6.51 -34.45 -8.16
C ASP A 242 -6.86 -35.89 -7.78
N TYR A 243 -8.02 -36.12 -7.18
CA TYR A 243 -8.58 -37.39 -6.80
C TYR A 243 -9.69 -37.88 -7.72
N ALA A 244 -9.99 -37.16 -8.82
CA ALA A 244 -11.16 -37.38 -9.67
C ALA A 244 -12.50 -37.33 -8.90
N LEU A 245 -12.58 -36.45 -7.89
CA LEU A 245 -13.77 -36.18 -7.07
C LEU A 245 -14.24 -34.73 -7.29
N ASP A 246 -14.11 -34.24 -8.52
CA ASP A 246 -14.45 -32.88 -8.93
C ASP A 246 -15.93 -32.69 -9.35
N ARG A 247 -16.77 -33.71 -9.10
CA ARG A 247 -18.20 -33.56 -9.33
C ARG A 247 -18.82 -32.68 -8.24
N LYS A 248 -19.63 -31.75 -8.67
CA LYS A 248 -20.32 -30.79 -7.79
C LYS A 248 -20.95 -31.45 -6.56
N GLN A 249 -21.60 -32.61 -6.76
CA GLN A 249 -22.28 -33.31 -5.66
C GLN A 249 -21.29 -33.89 -4.62
N ASP A 250 -20.14 -34.40 -5.03
CA ASP A 250 -19.15 -34.91 -4.11
C ASP A 250 -18.56 -33.79 -3.24
N VAL A 251 -18.18 -32.67 -3.87
CA VAL A 251 -17.63 -31.49 -3.19
C VAL A 251 -18.68 -30.86 -2.26
N TRP A 252 -19.92 -30.78 -2.71
CA TRP A 252 -21.05 -30.31 -1.91
C TRP A 252 -21.23 -31.16 -0.65
N ASP A 253 -21.34 -32.47 -0.82
CA ASP A 253 -21.55 -33.41 0.27
C ASP A 253 -20.43 -33.36 1.31
N ILE A 254 -19.17 -33.27 0.86
CA ILE A 254 -18.00 -33.12 1.76
C ILE A 254 -18.18 -31.87 2.64
N ASN A 255 -18.40 -30.71 2.03
CA ASN A 255 -18.49 -29.45 2.76
C ASN A 255 -19.69 -29.39 3.71
N VAL A 256 -20.86 -29.84 3.26
CA VAL A 256 -22.08 -29.89 4.10
C VAL A 256 -21.91 -30.85 5.27
N ALA A 257 -21.35 -32.04 5.03
CA ALA A 257 -21.14 -33.03 6.09
C ALA A 257 -20.11 -32.55 7.13
N ALA A 258 -19.00 -31.96 6.67
CA ALA A 258 -17.97 -31.41 7.54
C ALA A 258 -18.52 -30.30 8.44
N ALA A 259 -19.26 -29.37 7.85
CA ALA A 259 -19.88 -28.26 8.59
C ALA A 259 -20.89 -28.76 9.63
N LYS A 260 -21.76 -29.69 9.27
CA LYS A 260 -22.74 -30.29 10.21
C LYS A 260 -22.01 -30.99 11.35
N LEU A 261 -21.01 -31.78 11.06
CA LEU A 261 -20.27 -32.55 12.07
C LEU A 261 -19.56 -31.63 13.09
N ALA A 262 -18.86 -30.62 12.60
CA ALA A 262 -18.22 -29.63 13.45
C ALA A 262 -19.24 -28.86 14.28
N LYS A 263 -20.38 -28.44 13.65
CA LYS A 263 -21.46 -27.73 14.34
C LYS A 263 -22.13 -28.59 15.42
N GLU A 264 -22.38 -29.87 15.18
CA GLU A 264 -22.92 -30.79 16.16
C GLU A 264 -22.01 -30.87 17.40
N CYS A 265 -20.69 -31.05 17.21
CA CYS A 265 -19.71 -31.03 18.29
C CYS A 265 -19.76 -29.72 19.09
N CYS A 266 -19.76 -28.58 18.42
CA CYS A 266 -19.83 -27.27 19.04
C CYS A 266 -21.12 -27.11 19.89
N VAL A 267 -22.25 -27.52 19.37
CA VAL A 267 -23.55 -27.48 20.08
C VAL A 267 -23.53 -28.39 21.31
N GLU A 268 -22.98 -29.61 21.19
CA GLU A 268 -22.85 -30.54 22.28
C GLU A 268 -22.00 -29.96 23.43
N PHE A 269 -20.83 -29.41 23.12
CA PHE A 269 -19.92 -28.83 24.13
C PHE A 269 -20.46 -27.53 24.72
N THR A 270 -21.12 -26.68 23.93
CA THR A 270 -21.79 -25.48 24.43
C THR A 270 -22.95 -25.84 25.40
N LYS A 271 -23.70 -26.91 25.14
CA LYS A 271 -24.73 -27.40 26.07
C LYS A 271 -24.15 -27.89 27.39
N LYS A 272 -22.95 -28.52 27.38
CA LYS A 272 -22.25 -28.96 28.60
C LYS A 272 -21.73 -27.76 29.41
N ASP A 273 -21.28 -26.71 28.75
CA ASP A 273 -20.82 -25.48 29.40
C ASP A 273 -21.30 -24.24 28.61
N PRO A 274 -22.52 -23.72 28.95
CA PRO A 274 -23.05 -22.52 28.28
C PRO A 274 -22.26 -21.21 28.52
N SER A 275 -21.41 -21.18 29.54
CA SER A 275 -20.54 -20.01 29.80
C SER A 275 -19.40 -19.86 28.79
N LYS A 276 -19.06 -20.96 28.11
CA LYS A 276 -18.03 -21.04 27.08
C LYS A 276 -18.62 -21.51 25.74
N PRO A 277 -19.28 -20.64 24.97
CA PRO A 277 -19.83 -21.02 23.67
C PRO A 277 -18.74 -21.47 22.69
N ARG A 278 -19.05 -22.45 21.85
CA ARG A 278 -18.18 -23.02 20.83
C ARG A 278 -18.68 -22.67 19.43
N PHE A 279 -17.76 -22.48 18.49
CA PHE A 279 -18.05 -22.06 17.13
C PHE A 279 -17.42 -23.01 16.12
N ALA A 280 -18.16 -23.32 15.06
CA ALA A 280 -17.66 -24.03 13.90
C ALA A 280 -17.19 -23.02 12.86
N ALA A 281 -15.90 -23.09 12.49
CA ALA A 281 -15.33 -22.29 11.42
C ALA A 281 -15.26 -23.13 10.14
N GLY A 282 -15.91 -22.66 9.08
CA GLY A 282 -15.78 -23.25 7.75
C GLY A 282 -14.41 -22.92 7.16
N ALA A 283 -13.53 -23.91 7.14
CA ALA A 283 -12.19 -23.78 6.62
C ALA A 283 -12.21 -23.70 5.09
N ILE A 284 -11.69 -22.61 4.55
CA ILE A 284 -11.51 -22.31 3.13
C ILE A 284 -9.99 -22.20 2.90
N GLY A 285 -9.37 -23.32 2.61
CA GLY A 285 -7.93 -23.39 2.37
C GLY A 285 -7.53 -22.92 0.96
N PRO A 286 -6.24 -22.87 0.67
CA PRO A 286 -5.74 -22.53 -0.67
C PRO A 286 -6.04 -23.65 -1.66
N THR A 287 -6.18 -23.29 -2.94
CA THR A 287 -6.25 -24.31 -4.00
C THR A 287 -4.84 -24.77 -4.42
N ASN A 288 -4.75 -25.91 -5.10
CA ASN A 288 -3.53 -26.40 -5.76
C ASN A 288 -3.17 -25.62 -7.05
N ARG A 289 -3.92 -24.56 -7.38
CA ARG A 289 -3.67 -23.63 -8.49
C ARG A 289 -3.46 -22.22 -7.94
N THR A 290 -2.52 -21.51 -8.52
CA THR A 290 -2.18 -20.13 -8.14
C THR A 290 -2.54 -19.13 -9.24
N LEU A 291 -3.00 -17.95 -8.84
CA LEU A 291 -3.33 -16.86 -9.75
C LEU A 291 -2.16 -15.88 -9.93
N SER A 292 -1.28 -15.75 -8.94
CA SER A 292 -0.16 -14.79 -9.00
C SER A 292 1.14 -15.43 -9.51
N VAL A 293 1.32 -16.74 -9.35
CA VAL A 293 2.54 -17.44 -9.74
C VAL A 293 2.28 -18.30 -10.97
N SER A 294 3.16 -18.15 -11.99
CA SER A 294 3.09 -19.00 -13.18
C SER A 294 3.65 -20.40 -12.88
N PRO A 295 2.96 -21.47 -13.27
CA PRO A 295 3.55 -22.81 -13.23
C PRO A 295 4.55 -23.06 -14.37
N SER A 296 4.68 -22.15 -15.33
CA SER A 296 5.60 -22.24 -16.45
C SER A 296 6.74 -21.24 -16.33
N VAL A 297 7.98 -21.74 -16.31
CA VAL A 297 9.18 -20.90 -16.34
C VAL A 297 9.35 -20.20 -17.70
N GLU A 298 8.95 -20.86 -18.78
CA GLU A 298 9.09 -20.30 -20.14
C GLU A 298 8.03 -19.25 -20.49
N ASN A 299 6.89 -19.30 -19.81
CA ASN A 299 5.79 -18.33 -20.01
C ASN A 299 5.30 -17.74 -18.67
N PRO A 300 5.98 -16.71 -18.17
CA PRO A 300 5.61 -16.08 -16.88
C PRO A 300 4.20 -15.48 -16.85
N ALA A 301 3.62 -15.15 -18.01
CA ALA A 301 2.24 -14.67 -18.09
C ALA A 301 1.16 -15.75 -17.99
N PHE A 302 1.54 -17.05 -18.12
CA PHE A 302 0.60 -18.16 -18.07
C PHE A 302 0.05 -18.36 -16.65
N ARG A 303 -1.24 -18.66 -16.57
CA ARG A 303 -1.92 -19.10 -15.35
C ARG A 303 -2.68 -20.37 -15.65
N ALA A 304 -2.63 -21.34 -14.72
CA ALA A 304 -3.30 -22.63 -14.89
C ALA A 304 -4.82 -22.57 -14.70
N CYS A 305 -5.31 -21.46 -14.12
CA CYS A 305 -6.73 -21.17 -13.95
C CYS A 305 -6.95 -19.66 -13.98
N THR A 306 -8.19 -19.25 -14.17
CA THR A 306 -8.65 -17.86 -14.14
C THR A 306 -9.15 -17.47 -12.75
N PHE A 307 -9.23 -16.17 -12.49
CA PHE A 307 -9.85 -15.64 -11.28
C PHE A 307 -11.30 -16.11 -11.13
N ASP A 308 -12.07 -16.13 -12.25
CA ASP A 308 -13.48 -16.51 -12.23
C ASP A 308 -13.68 -18.00 -11.89
N GLU A 309 -12.81 -18.88 -12.39
CA GLU A 309 -12.84 -20.32 -12.02
C GLU A 309 -12.56 -20.54 -10.54
N ILE A 310 -11.59 -19.80 -9.98
CA ILE A 310 -11.32 -19.84 -8.53
C ILE A 310 -12.49 -19.28 -7.73
N VAL A 311 -13.12 -18.18 -8.18
CA VAL A 311 -14.33 -17.60 -7.56
C VAL A 311 -15.46 -18.62 -7.56
N GLU A 312 -15.71 -19.34 -8.66
CA GLU A 312 -16.75 -20.34 -8.74
C GLU A 312 -16.54 -21.48 -7.73
N ALA A 313 -15.30 -22.00 -7.67
CA ALA A 313 -14.96 -23.07 -6.73
C ALA A 313 -15.16 -22.64 -5.26
N TYR A 314 -14.71 -21.46 -4.88
CA TYR A 314 -14.88 -20.95 -3.54
C TYR A 314 -16.33 -20.53 -3.23
N TYR A 315 -17.08 -20.10 -4.23
CA TYR A 315 -18.50 -19.80 -4.08
C TYR A 315 -19.30 -21.04 -3.71
N GLU A 316 -19.10 -22.15 -4.41
CA GLU A 316 -19.74 -23.44 -4.10
C GLU A 316 -19.37 -23.96 -2.70
N GLN A 317 -18.07 -23.86 -2.36
CA GLN A 317 -17.61 -24.23 -1.03
C GLN A 317 -18.27 -23.38 0.07
N THR A 318 -18.32 -22.06 -0.13
CA THR A 318 -18.95 -21.13 0.80
C THR A 318 -20.43 -21.44 1.00
N GLU A 319 -21.16 -21.67 -0.10
CA GLU A 319 -22.59 -22.03 -0.08
C GLU A 319 -22.82 -23.30 0.72
N ALA A 320 -22.04 -24.36 0.46
CA ALA A 320 -22.17 -25.65 1.14
C ALA A 320 -21.81 -25.59 2.64
N LEU A 321 -20.77 -24.84 3.00
CA LEU A 321 -20.37 -24.64 4.39
C LEU A 321 -21.46 -23.91 5.19
N ILE A 322 -22.06 -22.87 4.62
CA ILE A 322 -23.13 -22.10 5.25
C ILE A 322 -24.40 -22.96 5.36
N GLU A 323 -24.74 -23.73 4.34
CA GLU A 323 -25.85 -24.70 4.40
C GLU A 323 -25.64 -25.75 5.51
N GLY A 324 -24.38 -26.18 5.73
CA GLY A 324 -24.02 -27.07 6.82
C GLY A 324 -24.09 -26.43 8.21
N GLY A 325 -24.17 -25.09 8.31
CA GLY A 325 -24.44 -24.35 9.53
C GLY A 325 -23.22 -23.84 10.28
N VAL A 326 -22.10 -23.53 9.59
CA VAL A 326 -20.94 -22.90 10.21
C VAL A 326 -21.25 -21.52 10.79
N ASP A 327 -20.53 -21.11 11.83
CA ASP A 327 -20.69 -19.82 12.50
C ASP A 327 -19.77 -18.74 11.94
N VAL A 328 -18.62 -19.17 11.38
CA VAL A 328 -17.52 -18.34 10.88
C VAL A 328 -17.06 -18.91 9.56
N LEU A 329 -16.57 -18.09 8.65
CA LEU A 329 -15.73 -18.55 7.52
C LEU A 329 -14.29 -18.17 7.81
N LEU A 330 -13.38 -19.11 7.63
CA LEU A 330 -11.95 -18.95 7.82
C LEU A 330 -11.23 -19.15 6.48
N VAL A 331 -10.81 -18.04 5.84
CA VAL A 331 -9.94 -18.10 4.66
C VAL A 331 -8.50 -18.20 5.18
N GLU A 332 -7.91 -19.36 5.06
CA GLU A 332 -6.69 -19.71 5.78
C GLU A 332 -5.52 -20.14 4.90
N THR A 333 -4.33 -20.14 5.50
CA THR A 333 -3.07 -20.61 4.90
C THR A 333 -2.80 -19.94 3.55
N ILE A 334 -3.11 -18.64 3.49
CA ILE A 334 -3.01 -17.86 2.26
C ILE A 334 -1.54 -17.64 1.93
N PHE A 335 -1.08 -18.26 0.85
CA PHE A 335 0.25 -18.06 0.28
C PHE A 335 0.21 -17.31 -1.06
N ASP A 336 -0.97 -17.21 -1.70
CA ASP A 336 -1.26 -16.37 -2.87
C ASP A 336 -2.41 -15.41 -2.56
N THR A 337 -2.10 -14.13 -2.48
CA THR A 337 -3.09 -13.10 -2.10
C THR A 337 -4.20 -12.94 -3.14
N LEU A 338 -3.93 -13.19 -4.43
CA LEU A 338 -4.97 -13.10 -5.46
C LEU A 338 -6.00 -14.23 -5.32
N ASN A 339 -5.57 -15.44 -4.93
CA ASN A 339 -6.49 -16.52 -4.57
C ASN A 339 -7.36 -16.13 -3.36
N ALA A 340 -6.78 -15.48 -2.35
CA ALA A 340 -7.54 -14.97 -1.21
C ALA A 340 -8.55 -13.91 -1.63
N LYS A 341 -8.19 -12.98 -2.52
CA LYS A 341 -9.14 -11.99 -3.07
C LYS A 341 -10.29 -12.66 -3.80
N ALA A 342 -10.02 -13.72 -4.56
CA ALA A 342 -11.04 -14.51 -5.23
C ALA A 342 -11.98 -15.22 -4.22
N ALA A 343 -11.43 -15.78 -3.14
CA ALA A 343 -12.23 -16.38 -2.05
C ALA A 343 -13.11 -15.32 -1.37
N LEU A 344 -12.55 -14.17 -1.00
CA LEU A 344 -13.31 -13.09 -0.36
C LEU A 344 -14.37 -12.48 -1.29
N PHE A 345 -14.08 -12.41 -2.59
CA PHE A 345 -15.06 -12.01 -3.60
C PHE A 345 -16.23 -13.02 -3.66
N ALA A 346 -15.92 -14.31 -3.69
CA ALA A 346 -16.91 -15.39 -3.70
C ALA A 346 -17.79 -15.37 -2.43
N VAL A 347 -17.19 -15.23 -1.25
CA VAL A 347 -17.86 -15.11 0.03
C VAL A 347 -18.85 -13.93 0.04
N ASN A 348 -18.38 -12.74 -0.36
CA ASN A 348 -19.24 -11.56 -0.38
C ASN A 348 -20.39 -11.71 -1.40
N LYS A 349 -20.11 -12.25 -2.59
CA LYS A 349 -21.11 -12.55 -3.60
C LYS A 349 -22.18 -13.52 -3.07
N TYR A 350 -21.77 -14.53 -2.30
CA TYR A 350 -22.74 -15.43 -1.67
C TYR A 350 -23.55 -14.73 -0.56
N PHE A 351 -22.94 -13.91 0.27
CA PHE A 351 -23.64 -13.13 1.30
C PHE A 351 -24.73 -12.24 0.71
N GLU A 352 -24.47 -11.61 -0.44
CA GLU A 352 -25.48 -10.81 -1.17
C GLU A 352 -26.66 -11.67 -1.63
N LYS A 353 -26.40 -12.86 -2.18
CA LYS A 353 -27.44 -13.82 -2.57
C LYS A 353 -28.22 -14.36 -1.37
N TRP A 354 -27.50 -14.68 -0.30
CA TRP A 354 -28.10 -15.25 0.93
C TRP A 354 -28.86 -14.20 1.76
N GLY A 355 -28.52 -12.93 1.60
CA GLY A 355 -29.13 -11.82 2.32
C GLY A 355 -28.71 -11.70 3.77
N LYS A 356 -27.57 -12.27 4.19
CA LYS A 356 -27.05 -12.25 5.56
C LYS A 356 -25.53 -12.43 5.55
N LYS A 357 -24.86 -12.02 6.66
CA LYS A 357 -23.41 -12.20 6.84
C LYS A 357 -23.09 -12.98 8.11
N ILE A 358 -22.04 -13.80 8.04
CA ILE A 358 -21.34 -14.37 9.20
C ILE A 358 -19.90 -13.81 9.27
N PRO A 359 -19.24 -13.90 10.43
CA PRO A 359 -17.86 -13.40 10.57
C PRO A 359 -16.91 -14.09 9.59
N ILE A 360 -15.95 -13.31 9.09
CA ILE A 360 -14.84 -13.79 8.26
C ILE A 360 -13.56 -13.63 9.07
N PHE A 361 -12.77 -14.70 9.17
CA PHE A 361 -11.39 -14.70 9.61
C PHE A 361 -10.49 -14.88 8.39
N VAL A 362 -9.34 -14.20 8.38
CA VAL A 362 -8.37 -14.30 7.29
C VAL A 362 -7.00 -14.61 7.86
N SER A 363 -6.32 -15.65 7.37
CA SER A 363 -5.01 -16.07 7.84
C SER A 363 -4.02 -16.24 6.70
N GLY A 364 -2.94 -15.46 6.72
CA GLY A 364 -1.84 -15.56 5.77
C GLY A 364 -0.78 -16.56 6.22
N THR A 365 0.06 -16.98 5.29
CA THR A 365 1.21 -17.84 5.57
C THR A 365 2.49 -17.18 5.05
N ILE A 366 3.44 -16.97 5.97
CA ILE A 366 4.78 -16.48 5.65
C ILE A 366 5.66 -17.70 5.40
N VAL A 367 6.18 -17.81 4.18
CA VAL A 367 6.85 -19.04 3.74
C VAL A 367 8.35 -19.10 4.07
N ASP A 368 8.96 -17.95 4.41
CA ASP A 368 10.38 -17.87 4.71
C ASP A 368 10.74 -16.72 5.66
N ASN A 369 11.98 -16.65 6.04
CA ASN A 369 12.52 -15.62 6.92
C ASN A 369 12.61 -14.22 6.29
N SER A 370 12.28 -14.06 5.00
CA SER A 370 12.16 -12.75 4.36
C SER A 370 10.85 -12.02 4.73
N GLY A 371 9.92 -12.72 5.39
CA GLY A 371 8.64 -12.17 5.83
C GLY A 371 7.61 -12.02 4.70
N ARG A 372 7.70 -12.86 3.68
CA ARG A 372 6.84 -12.79 2.50
C ARG A 372 5.97 -14.04 2.35
N THR A 373 4.81 -13.83 1.75
CA THR A 373 4.00 -14.93 1.19
C THR A 373 4.72 -15.56 -0.01
N LEU A 374 4.29 -16.72 -0.46
CA LEU A 374 4.84 -17.35 -1.66
C LEU A 374 4.71 -16.47 -2.91
N SER A 375 3.63 -15.70 -3.02
CA SER A 375 3.42 -14.73 -4.10
C SER A 375 4.22 -13.43 -3.92
N GLY A 376 5.09 -13.35 -2.92
CA GLY A 376 6.09 -12.30 -2.73
C GLY A 376 5.67 -11.10 -1.89
N GLN A 377 4.42 -11.02 -1.43
CA GLN A 377 3.93 -9.89 -0.62
C GLN A 377 4.49 -9.91 0.80
N THR A 378 4.85 -8.72 1.28
CA THR A 378 5.08 -8.52 2.71
C THR A 378 3.75 -8.61 3.48
N ASN A 379 3.84 -8.86 4.77
CA ASN A 379 2.69 -9.02 5.66
C ASN A 379 1.73 -7.79 5.66
N GLU A 380 2.27 -6.57 5.66
CA GLU A 380 1.45 -5.36 5.58
C GLU A 380 0.84 -5.16 4.18
N ALA A 381 1.57 -5.51 3.10
CA ALA A 381 1.01 -5.51 1.75
C ALA A 381 -0.15 -6.50 1.62
N PHE A 382 -0.02 -7.68 2.22
CA PHE A 382 -1.11 -8.66 2.33
C PHE A 382 -2.34 -8.06 3.04
N TRP A 383 -2.15 -7.44 4.22
CA TRP A 383 -3.24 -6.77 4.93
C TRP A 383 -3.92 -5.70 4.08
N ASN A 384 -3.14 -4.81 3.46
CA ASN A 384 -3.70 -3.77 2.57
C ASN A 384 -4.54 -4.37 1.44
N SER A 385 -4.16 -5.55 0.93
CA SER A 385 -4.85 -6.23 -0.18
C SER A 385 -6.18 -6.87 0.22
N VAL A 386 -6.33 -7.36 1.47
CA VAL A 386 -7.51 -8.12 1.92
C VAL A 386 -8.44 -7.36 2.87
N SER A 387 -8.00 -6.23 3.42
CA SER A 387 -8.74 -5.43 4.42
C SER A 387 -10.11 -4.92 3.93
N HIS A 388 -10.29 -4.79 2.61
CA HIS A 388 -11.56 -4.38 2.00
C HIS A 388 -12.73 -5.32 2.32
N ALA A 389 -12.46 -6.61 2.55
CA ALA A 389 -13.46 -7.59 2.95
C ALA A 389 -13.95 -7.40 4.40
N LYS A 390 -13.33 -6.50 5.16
CA LYS A 390 -13.64 -6.19 6.56
C LYS A 390 -13.73 -7.46 7.44
N PRO A 391 -12.66 -8.29 7.45
CA PRO A 391 -12.65 -9.45 8.32
C PRO A 391 -12.77 -9.02 9.78
N ILE A 392 -13.42 -9.84 10.63
CA ILE A 392 -13.47 -9.58 12.07
C ILE A 392 -12.10 -9.81 12.72
N ALA A 393 -11.30 -10.72 12.14
CA ALA A 393 -9.95 -11.02 12.60
C ALA A 393 -9.00 -11.32 11.43
N ILE A 394 -7.73 -10.93 11.61
CA ILE A 394 -6.61 -11.21 10.71
C ILE A 394 -5.52 -11.95 11.47
N GLY A 395 -4.84 -12.89 10.83
CA GLY A 395 -3.78 -13.63 11.47
C GLY A 395 -2.78 -14.25 10.53
N LEU A 396 -1.90 -15.05 11.12
CA LEU A 396 -0.92 -15.87 10.40
C LEU A 396 -0.96 -17.30 10.94
N ASN A 397 -0.75 -18.26 10.06
CA ASN A 397 -0.62 -19.67 10.43
C ASN A 397 0.42 -20.39 9.60
N CYS A 398 0.79 -21.59 10.09
CA CYS A 398 1.65 -22.52 9.41
C CYS A 398 3.05 -21.98 9.07
N ALA A 399 3.85 -22.79 8.36
CA ALA A 399 5.22 -22.56 7.89
C ALA A 399 6.25 -22.27 9.02
N LEU A 400 5.93 -21.42 9.97
CA LEU A 400 6.82 -20.95 11.04
C LEU A 400 6.41 -21.51 12.42
N GLY A 401 7.39 -21.65 13.31
CA GLY A 401 7.17 -21.79 14.74
C GLY A 401 6.80 -20.45 15.39
N ALA A 402 6.38 -20.50 16.66
CA ALA A 402 5.88 -19.31 17.35
C ALA A 402 6.89 -18.16 17.39
N GLN A 403 8.16 -18.43 17.74
CA GLN A 403 9.20 -17.40 17.89
C GLN A 403 9.50 -16.69 16.55
N ASP A 404 9.57 -17.44 15.45
CA ASP A 404 9.83 -16.89 14.13
C ASP A 404 8.64 -16.05 13.60
N MET A 405 7.42 -16.33 14.08
CA MET A 405 6.20 -15.61 13.71
C MET A 405 6.01 -14.28 14.44
N VAL A 406 6.66 -14.09 15.61
CA VAL A 406 6.50 -12.88 16.46
C VAL A 406 6.64 -11.56 15.69
N PRO A 407 7.70 -11.30 14.89
CA PRO A 407 7.86 -10.01 14.23
C PRO A 407 6.74 -9.71 13.23
N TYR A 408 6.17 -10.73 12.60
CA TYR A 408 5.11 -10.57 11.61
C TYR A 408 3.75 -10.32 12.28
N ILE A 409 3.45 -11.00 13.37
CA ILE A 409 2.27 -10.72 14.20
C ILE A 409 2.36 -9.34 14.84
N GLU A 410 3.55 -8.90 15.26
CA GLU A 410 3.77 -7.54 15.77
C GLU A 410 3.46 -6.48 14.70
N ASN A 411 3.86 -6.71 13.45
CA ASN A 411 3.51 -5.83 12.33
C ASN A 411 1.99 -5.79 12.10
N LEU A 412 1.32 -6.95 11.99
CA LEU A 412 -0.14 -7.00 11.85
C LEU A 412 -0.85 -6.33 13.01
N SER A 413 -0.40 -6.55 14.24
CA SER A 413 -0.98 -5.93 15.42
C SER A 413 -0.93 -4.40 15.37
N LYS A 414 0.03 -3.80 14.66
CA LYS A 414 0.17 -2.34 14.49
C LYS A 414 -0.68 -1.78 13.36
N CYS A 415 -0.82 -2.51 12.24
CA CYS A 415 -1.48 -1.98 11.04
C CYS A 415 -2.95 -2.41 10.89
N ALA A 416 -3.41 -3.47 11.61
CA ALA A 416 -4.77 -3.97 11.50
C ALA A 416 -5.72 -3.30 12.51
N ASP A 417 -6.87 -2.87 12.01
CA ASP A 417 -7.99 -2.28 12.78
C ASP A 417 -8.99 -3.31 13.32
N CYS A 418 -8.78 -4.61 13.02
CA CYS A 418 -9.57 -5.74 13.50
C CYS A 418 -8.82 -6.54 14.58
N TRP A 419 -9.41 -7.68 15.04
CA TRP A 419 -8.76 -8.59 15.97
C TRP A 419 -7.59 -9.31 15.31
N VAL A 420 -6.59 -9.72 16.11
CA VAL A 420 -5.38 -10.40 15.61
C VAL A 420 -5.26 -11.77 16.24
N PHE A 421 -4.91 -12.78 15.43
CA PHE A 421 -4.73 -14.15 15.88
C PHE A 421 -3.50 -14.82 15.24
N ALA A 422 -3.07 -15.93 15.83
CA ALA A 422 -2.00 -16.76 15.28
C ALA A 422 -2.25 -18.24 15.61
N TYR A 423 -1.87 -19.12 14.68
CA TYR A 423 -1.77 -20.57 14.97
C TYR A 423 -0.50 -21.14 14.30
N PRO A 424 0.63 -21.05 15.04
CA PRO A 424 1.92 -21.52 14.57
C PRO A 424 2.01 -23.06 14.56
N ASN A 425 3.03 -23.60 13.89
CA ASN A 425 3.38 -24.99 13.96
C ASN A 425 3.96 -25.37 15.34
N ALA A 426 3.94 -26.66 15.68
CA ALA A 426 4.65 -27.22 16.84
C ALA A 426 6.17 -27.28 16.58
N GLY A 427 6.80 -26.12 16.43
CA GLY A 427 8.17 -25.94 15.97
C GLY A 427 8.32 -26.13 14.45
N LEU A 428 9.54 -26.46 14.02
CA LEU A 428 9.84 -26.76 12.62
C LEU A 428 9.81 -28.29 12.39
N PRO A 429 9.48 -28.76 11.17
CA PRO A 429 9.50 -30.19 10.88
C PRO A 429 10.92 -30.75 11.00
N ASN A 430 11.05 -31.93 11.59
CA ASN A 430 12.30 -32.66 11.64
C ASN A 430 12.68 -33.30 10.26
N ALA A 431 13.84 -33.91 10.17
CA ALA A 431 14.33 -34.50 8.92
C ALA A 431 13.39 -35.57 8.30
N MET A 432 12.46 -36.11 9.08
CA MET A 432 11.47 -37.11 8.63
C MET A 432 10.07 -36.47 8.41
N GLY A 433 9.96 -35.14 8.47
CA GLY A 433 8.71 -34.39 8.30
C GLY A 433 7.78 -34.43 9.53
N GLY A 434 8.21 -35.00 10.66
CA GLY A 434 7.47 -34.98 11.92
C GLY A 434 7.76 -33.74 12.74
N TYR A 435 6.98 -33.53 13.81
CA TYR A 435 7.13 -32.42 14.74
C TYR A 435 7.41 -32.95 16.14
N ASP A 436 8.45 -32.41 16.79
CA ASP A 436 8.97 -32.94 18.06
C ASP A 436 8.61 -32.06 19.26
N GLN A 437 8.26 -30.80 19.05
CA GLN A 437 7.91 -29.86 20.13
C GLN A 437 6.65 -30.33 20.87
N LYS A 438 6.69 -30.25 22.20
CA LYS A 438 5.57 -30.63 23.09
C LYS A 438 4.72 -29.43 23.46
N GLY A 439 3.47 -29.68 23.90
CA GLY A 439 2.52 -28.66 24.28
C GLY A 439 3.08 -27.60 25.25
N PRO A 440 3.70 -27.95 26.38
CA PRO A 440 4.29 -26.96 27.30
C PRO A 440 5.45 -26.14 26.70
N GLU A 441 6.24 -26.72 25.78
CA GLU A 441 7.33 -26.05 25.09
C GLU A 441 6.77 -25.04 24.09
N MET A 442 5.77 -25.42 23.30
CA MET A 442 5.07 -24.53 22.37
C MET A 442 4.39 -23.39 23.14
N ALA A 443 3.71 -23.66 24.25
CA ALA A 443 3.08 -22.64 25.07
C ALA A 443 4.10 -21.62 25.57
N LYS A 444 5.29 -22.06 25.99
CA LYS A 444 6.39 -21.17 26.41
C LYS A 444 6.88 -20.28 25.26
N ASP A 445 7.00 -20.82 24.06
CA ASP A 445 7.38 -20.00 22.89
C ASP A 445 6.28 -19.02 22.48
N CYS A 446 5.01 -19.39 22.62
CA CYS A 446 3.86 -18.53 22.38
C CYS A 446 3.68 -17.43 23.44
N GLU A 447 4.28 -17.55 24.62
CA GLU A 447 4.15 -16.58 25.71
C GLU A 447 4.58 -15.19 25.30
N THR A 448 5.60 -15.08 24.42
CA THR A 448 6.09 -13.81 23.85
C THR A 448 5.00 -13.00 23.13
N PHE A 449 4.02 -13.65 22.47
CA PHE A 449 2.90 -12.93 21.87
C PHE A 449 2.06 -12.17 22.90
N PHE A 450 1.86 -12.78 24.06
CA PHE A 450 1.02 -12.21 25.12
C PHE A 450 1.79 -11.18 25.95
N GLU A 451 3.08 -11.42 26.24
CA GLU A 451 3.97 -10.44 26.88
C GLU A 451 4.02 -9.13 26.09
N LYS A 452 4.00 -9.21 24.76
CA LYS A 452 3.96 -8.07 23.85
C LYS A 452 2.54 -7.56 23.55
N ASN A 453 1.50 -8.18 24.11
CA ASN A 453 0.10 -7.80 23.89
C ASN A 453 -0.31 -7.79 22.40
N LEU A 454 -0.03 -8.87 21.66
CA LEU A 454 -0.20 -8.92 20.20
C LEU A 454 -1.47 -9.64 19.75
N LEU A 455 -2.04 -10.56 20.56
CA LEU A 455 -3.08 -11.48 20.11
C LEU A 455 -4.42 -11.33 20.86
N ASN A 456 -5.48 -11.69 20.14
CA ASN A 456 -6.84 -11.88 20.67
C ASN A 456 -7.25 -13.35 20.60
N ALA A 457 -6.64 -14.14 19.72
CA ALA A 457 -6.86 -15.59 19.69
C ALA A 457 -5.56 -16.33 19.34
N ILE A 458 -5.45 -17.57 19.79
CA ILE A 458 -4.32 -18.44 19.54
C ILE A 458 -4.81 -19.87 19.30
N GLY A 459 -4.13 -20.58 18.41
CA GLY A 459 -4.33 -22.01 18.14
C GLY A 459 -3.06 -22.67 17.72
N GLY A 460 -3.19 -23.82 17.06
CA GLY A 460 -2.05 -24.57 16.54
C GLY A 460 -2.23 -25.02 15.11
N CYS A 461 -1.15 -25.09 14.32
CA CYS A 461 -1.14 -25.64 12.98
C CYS A 461 -0.36 -26.96 12.97
N CYS A 462 0.41 -27.26 11.94
CA CYS A 462 1.08 -28.53 11.74
C CYS A 462 1.85 -29.03 12.98
N GLY A 463 1.71 -30.33 13.29
CA GLY A 463 2.32 -30.97 14.45
C GLY A 463 1.57 -30.80 15.77
N THR A 464 0.55 -29.93 15.86
CA THR A 464 -0.18 -29.72 17.10
C THR A 464 -1.24 -30.79 17.36
N THR A 465 -1.48 -31.06 18.64
CA THR A 465 -2.43 -32.06 19.15
C THR A 465 -3.28 -31.43 20.25
N ALA A 466 -4.25 -32.18 20.79
CA ALA A 466 -5.07 -31.75 21.92
C ALA A 466 -4.23 -31.33 23.14
N GLU A 467 -3.07 -31.94 23.39
CA GLU A 467 -2.12 -31.54 24.47
C GLU A 467 -1.59 -30.11 24.25
N HIS A 468 -1.24 -29.77 22.98
CA HIS A 468 -0.79 -28.42 22.65
C HIS A 468 -1.89 -27.40 22.88
N ILE A 469 -3.12 -27.70 22.44
CA ILE A 469 -4.26 -26.82 22.60
C ILE A 469 -4.62 -26.63 24.09
N ALA A 470 -4.54 -27.68 24.91
CA ALA A 470 -4.70 -27.56 26.36
C ALA A 470 -3.65 -26.62 26.98
N SER A 471 -2.38 -26.77 26.59
CA SER A 471 -1.29 -25.91 27.05
C SER A 471 -1.48 -24.44 26.62
N LEU A 472 -1.97 -24.20 25.40
CA LEU A 472 -2.29 -22.86 24.91
C LEU A 472 -3.53 -22.27 25.61
N ALA A 473 -4.52 -23.08 25.95
CA ALA A 473 -5.69 -22.67 26.72
C ALA A 473 -5.29 -22.24 28.15
N GLU A 474 -4.42 -23.01 28.80
CA GLU A 474 -3.84 -22.63 30.10
C GLU A 474 -3.02 -21.33 30.03
N LEU A 475 -2.23 -21.14 28.96
CA LEU A 475 -1.47 -19.93 28.73
C LEU A 475 -2.41 -18.74 28.50
N GLY A 476 -3.37 -18.85 27.58
CA GLY A 476 -4.30 -17.78 27.26
C GLY A 476 -5.13 -17.29 28.44
N ALA A 477 -5.44 -18.19 29.40
CA ALA A 477 -6.16 -17.83 30.62
C ALA A 477 -5.36 -16.92 31.59
N LYS A 478 -4.04 -16.85 31.44
CA LYS A 478 -3.14 -16.03 32.28
C LYS A 478 -3.03 -14.59 31.80
N TYR A 479 -3.37 -14.33 30.55
CA TYR A 479 -3.15 -13.04 29.89
C TYR A 479 -4.46 -12.38 29.46
N LYS A 480 -4.40 -11.04 29.37
CA LYS A 480 -5.48 -10.27 28.73
C LYS A 480 -5.29 -10.24 27.23
N PRO A 481 -6.37 -10.19 26.44
CA PRO A 481 -6.27 -10.05 25.00
C PRO A 481 -5.77 -8.66 24.61
N ARG A 482 -5.19 -8.55 23.40
CA ARG A 482 -4.81 -7.29 22.77
C ARG A 482 -6.03 -6.36 22.73
N GLN A 483 -5.79 -5.10 23.06
CA GLN A 483 -6.80 -4.05 22.84
C GLN A 483 -6.69 -3.52 21.42
N ARG A 484 -7.83 -3.28 20.77
CA ARG A 484 -7.83 -2.56 19.49
C ARG A 484 -7.31 -1.14 19.73
N HIS A 485 -6.55 -0.63 18.79
CA HIS A 485 -6.11 0.76 18.77
C HIS A 485 -6.58 1.43 17.49
N ASP A 486 -6.66 2.74 17.51
CA ASP A 486 -6.99 3.51 16.33
C ASP A 486 -5.80 3.44 15.35
N VAL A 487 -6.09 2.98 14.16
CA VAL A 487 -5.14 2.97 13.04
C VAL A 487 -5.34 4.26 12.25
N PRO A 488 -4.29 5.00 11.89
CA PRO A 488 -4.43 6.23 11.14
C PRO A 488 -5.25 6.05 9.85
N GLU A 489 -6.21 6.94 9.64
CA GLU A 489 -6.97 6.98 8.39
C GLU A 489 -6.07 7.53 7.27
N GLN A 490 -5.69 6.66 6.35
CA GLN A 490 -4.84 7.00 5.21
C GLN A 490 -5.16 6.11 4.02
N MET A 491 -4.80 6.58 2.82
CA MET A 491 -4.84 5.72 1.64
C MET A 491 -3.79 4.62 1.77
N ARG A 492 -4.21 3.38 1.63
CA ARG A 492 -3.36 2.20 1.70
C ARG A 492 -3.48 1.42 0.40
N LEU A 493 -2.39 1.34 -0.34
CA LEU A 493 -2.27 0.53 -1.54
C LEU A 493 -1.20 -0.55 -1.33
N SER A 494 -1.05 -1.45 -2.27
CA SER A 494 0.03 -2.43 -2.25
C SER A 494 0.37 -2.98 -3.63
N GLY A 495 1.65 -3.17 -3.87
CA GLY A 495 2.19 -4.17 -4.76
C GLY A 495 2.67 -5.36 -3.92
N LEU A 496 3.93 -5.80 -4.10
CA LEU A 496 4.59 -6.71 -3.16
C LEU A 496 4.96 -6.00 -1.85
N LEU A 497 5.13 -4.68 -1.90
CA LEU A 497 5.35 -3.82 -0.74
C LEU A 497 4.09 -3.01 -0.44
N PRO A 498 3.87 -2.61 0.82
CA PRO A 498 2.81 -1.68 1.15
C PRO A 498 3.15 -0.28 0.61
N PHE A 499 2.13 0.45 0.18
CA PHE A 499 2.21 1.87 -0.11
C PHE A 499 1.13 2.59 0.68
N ASN A 500 1.55 3.27 1.74
CA ASN A 500 0.67 4.03 2.62
C ASN A 500 0.93 5.52 2.37
N TYR A 501 -0.09 6.24 1.95
CA TYR A 501 0.04 7.66 1.62
C TYR A 501 -0.06 8.52 2.88
N GLU A 502 1.01 9.23 3.17
CA GLU A 502 1.09 10.19 4.27
C GLU A 502 1.27 11.61 3.70
N PRO A 503 0.23 12.47 3.75
CA PRO A 503 0.36 13.83 3.26
C PRO A 503 1.33 14.64 4.13
N ASN A 504 2.26 15.35 3.49
CA ASN A 504 3.08 16.33 4.17
C ASN A 504 2.35 17.68 4.17
N GLU A 505 1.62 17.98 5.23
CA GLU A 505 0.81 19.21 5.34
C GLU A 505 1.62 20.51 5.18
N LYS A 506 2.94 20.47 5.45
CA LYS A 506 3.81 21.63 5.31
C LYS A 506 4.30 21.84 3.87
N ASP A 507 4.40 20.76 3.13
CA ASP A 507 4.90 20.77 1.76
C ASP A 507 4.32 19.56 1.00
N MET A 508 3.13 19.71 0.46
CA MET A 508 2.42 18.65 -0.28
C MET A 508 3.23 18.10 -1.47
N ARG A 509 4.16 18.89 -2.02
CA ARG A 509 5.02 18.44 -3.11
C ARG A 509 5.94 17.30 -2.68
N LYS A 510 6.38 17.28 -1.43
CA LYS A 510 7.22 16.19 -0.88
C LYS A 510 6.47 14.88 -0.68
N SER A 511 5.15 14.92 -0.65
CA SER A 511 4.28 13.73 -0.57
C SER A 511 3.56 13.44 -1.88
N PHE A 512 3.89 14.17 -2.96
CA PHE A 512 3.25 13.96 -4.26
C PHE A 512 3.52 12.54 -4.80
N VAL A 513 2.46 11.87 -5.25
CA VAL A 513 2.53 10.51 -5.75
C VAL A 513 2.67 10.50 -7.27
N ASN A 514 3.80 10.03 -7.76
CA ASN A 514 4.07 9.87 -9.19
C ASN A 514 3.37 8.63 -9.72
N LEU A 515 2.32 8.81 -10.53
CA LEU A 515 1.66 7.77 -11.31
C LEU A 515 2.33 7.71 -12.69
N GLY A 516 3.11 6.65 -12.95
CA GLY A 516 3.97 6.57 -14.13
C GLY A 516 3.19 6.35 -15.42
N GLU A 517 3.20 7.32 -16.35
CA GLU A 517 2.37 7.38 -17.57
C GLU A 517 2.86 6.53 -18.76
N ARG A 518 4.04 5.88 -18.67
CA ARG A 518 4.68 5.33 -19.88
C ARG A 518 4.19 3.95 -20.31
N CYS A 519 3.38 3.26 -19.50
CA CYS A 519 2.70 2.00 -19.88
C CYS A 519 1.29 2.24 -20.46
N ASN A 520 1.10 3.34 -21.16
CA ASN A 520 -0.14 3.73 -21.81
C ASN A 520 0.03 3.72 -23.34
N VAL A 521 -0.76 2.89 -24.06
CA VAL A 521 -0.65 2.74 -25.53
C VAL A 521 -1.09 4.00 -26.28
N ALA A 522 -1.95 4.83 -25.70
CA ALA A 522 -2.37 6.10 -26.31
C ALA A 522 -1.29 7.19 -26.11
N GLY A 523 -0.62 7.21 -24.95
CA GLY A 523 0.37 8.23 -24.56
C GLY A 523 1.81 7.92 -24.95
N SER A 524 2.18 6.64 -25.13
CA SER A 524 3.56 6.18 -25.38
C SER A 524 3.67 5.37 -26.67
N SER A 525 4.18 5.99 -27.73
CA SER A 525 4.37 5.33 -29.02
C SER A 525 5.33 4.13 -28.96
N ILE A 526 6.32 4.17 -28.06
CA ILE A 526 7.29 3.08 -27.87
C ILE A 526 6.60 1.90 -27.18
N PHE A 527 5.77 2.16 -26.17
CA PHE A 527 5.02 1.13 -25.49
C PHE A 527 3.96 0.53 -26.39
N LYS A 528 3.17 1.37 -27.10
CA LYS A 528 2.19 0.93 -28.11
C LYS A 528 2.82 -0.03 -29.11
N LYS A 529 3.97 0.36 -29.71
CA LYS A 529 4.67 -0.50 -30.65
C LYS A 529 5.09 -1.83 -30.03
N ALA A 530 5.58 -1.83 -28.78
CA ALA A 530 5.96 -3.06 -28.09
C ALA A 530 4.77 -4.01 -27.91
N ILE A 531 3.61 -3.49 -27.53
CA ILE A 531 2.38 -4.29 -27.36
C ILE A 531 1.87 -4.82 -28.69
N VAL A 532 1.75 -3.97 -29.73
CA VAL A 532 1.28 -4.36 -31.07
C VAL A 532 2.19 -5.40 -31.72
N ASP A 533 3.51 -5.23 -31.59
CA ASP A 533 4.51 -6.18 -32.11
C ASP A 533 4.60 -7.47 -31.27
N GLY A 534 3.86 -7.57 -30.16
CA GLY A 534 3.92 -8.71 -29.22
C GLY A 534 5.23 -8.80 -28.43
N ASN A 535 6.02 -7.74 -28.41
CA ASN A 535 7.30 -7.66 -27.68
C ASN A 535 7.07 -7.23 -26.22
N TYR A 536 6.57 -8.15 -25.41
CA TYR A 536 6.24 -7.90 -24.02
C TYR A 536 7.48 -7.71 -23.12
N GLU A 537 8.64 -8.27 -23.50
CA GLU A 537 9.90 -8.00 -22.78
C GLU A 537 10.27 -6.51 -22.83
N LYS A 538 10.12 -5.88 -23.99
CA LYS A 538 10.34 -4.45 -24.14
C LYS A 538 9.30 -3.64 -23.36
N ALA A 539 8.04 -4.08 -23.35
CA ALA A 539 6.99 -3.44 -22.57
C ALA A 539 7.30 -3.51 -21.06
N LEU A 540 7.76 -4.67 -20.58
CA LEU A 540 8.19 -4.88 -19.19
C LEU A 540 9.39 -3.96 -18.83
N ALA A 541 10.37 -3.85 -19.70
CA ALA A 541 11.52 -2.96 -19.48
C ALA A 541 11.10 -1.48 -19.35
N ILE A 542 10.03 -1.05 -20.02
CA ILE A 542 9.48 0.31 -19.86
C ILE A 542 8.86 0.47 -18.46
N ALA A 543 8.16 -0.54 -17.95
CA ALA A 543 7.59 -0.51 -16.61
C ALA A 543 8.69 -0.45 -15.53
N LEU A 544 9.68 -1.32 -15.63
CA LEU A 544 10.84 -1.35 -14.74
C LEU A 544 11.53 0.01 -14.66
N LYS A 545 11.77 0.62 -15.83
CA LYS A 545 12.42 1.92 -15.89
C LYS A 545 11.61 3.03 -15.21
N GLN A 546 10.28 2.97 -15.22
CA GLN A 546 9.46 3.93 -14.49
C GLN A 546 9.63 3.80 -12.98
N VAL A 547 9.69 2.56 -12.47
CA VAL A 547 9.93 2.30 -11.05
C VAL A 547 11.33 2.75 -10.63
N GLU A 548 12.34 2.49 -11.45
CA GLU A 548 13.71 2.99 -11.24
C GLU A 548 13.77 4.52 -11.20
N ASN A 549 12.93 5.19 -11.98
CA ASN A 549 12.85 6.65 -12.07
C ASN A 549 11.84 7.25 -11.05
N GLY A 550 11.48 6.54 -9.98
CA GLY A 550 10.67 7.09 -8.89
C GLY A 550 9.16 7.05 -9.10
N ALA A 551 8.63 6.25 -10.02
CA ALA A 551 7.18 6.00 -10.06
C ALA A 551 6.73 5.23 -8.82
N HIS A 552 5.75 5.78 -8.11
CA HIS A 552 5.15 5.14 -6.92
C HIS A 552 4.04 4.15 -7.31
N VAL A 553 3.42 4.35 -8.46
CA VAL A 553 2.37 3.51 -9.05
C VAL A 553 2.62 3.44 -10.56
N ILE A 554 2.38 2.30 -11.18
CA ILE A 554 2.44 2.16 -12.64
C ILE A 554 1.03 2.25 -13.22
N ASP A 555 0.77 3.27 -14.04
CA ASP A 555 -0.45 3.37 -14.84
C ASP A 555 -0.36 2.48 -16.08
N ILE A 556 -1.39 1.65 -16.30
CA ILE A 556 -1.42 0.64 -17.37
C ILE A 556 -2.69 0.85 -18.21
N ASN A 557 -2.52 1.25 -19.47
CA ASN A 557 -3.63 1.45 -20.41
C ASN A 557 -3.37 0.71 -21.73
N MET A 558 -4.37 -0.07 -22.17
CA MET A 558 -4.35 -0.86 -23.41
C MET A 558 -5.43 -0.41 -24.42
N ASP A 559 -5.95 0.81 -24.30
CA ASP A 559 -7.02 1.34 -25.14
C ASP A 559 -6.52 1.78 -26.51
N ASP A 560 -6.58 0.86 -27.46
CA ASP A 560 -6.31 1.12 -28.87
C ASP A 560 -7.21 0.26 -29.78
N GLY A 561 -7.60 0.80 -30.92
CA GLY A 561 -8.49 0.12 -31.87
C GLY A 561 -7.89 -1.11 -32.56
N LEU A 562 -6.55 -1.29 -32.49
CA LEU A 562 -5.83 -2.42 -33.09
C LEU A 562 -5.44 -3.48 -32.05
N ILE A 563 -5.76 -3.27 -30.79
CA ILE A 563 -5.37 -4.15 -29.67
C ILE A 563 -6.65 -4.76 -29.09
N ASP A 564 -6.64 -6.08 -28.87
CA ASP A 564 -7.58 -6.70 -27.93
C ASP A 564 -7.18 -6.30 -26.51
N GLY A 565 -7.80 -5.21 -26.01
CA GLY A 565 -7.44 -4.61 -24.73
C GLY A 565 -7.54 -5.58 -23.55
N LYS A 566 -8.55 -6.43 -23.52
CA LYS A 566 -8.77 -7.40 -22.45
C LYS A 566 -7.65 -8.44 -22.40
N SER A 567 -7.33 -9.05 -23.54
CA SER A 567 -6.24 -10.04 -23.64
C SER A 567 -4.86 -9.40 -23.36
N ALA A 568 -4.62 -8.20 -23.90
CA ALA A 568 -3.37 -7.47 -23.71
C ALA A 568 -3.17 -7.04 -22.25
N MET A 569 -4.22 -6.54 -21.60
CA MET A 569 -4.21 -6.16 -20.16
C MET A 569 -3.91 -7.37 -19.31
N THR A 570 -4.65 -8.48 -19.48
CA THR A 570 -4.43 -9.73 -18.73
C THR A 570 -2.99 -10.22 -18.89
N LYS A 571 -2.49 -10.28 -20.12
CA LYS A 571 -1.14 -10.79 -20.40
C LYS A 571 -0.06 -9.89 -19.79
N PHE A 572 -0.20 -8.58 -19.96
CA PHE A 572 0.82 -7.64 -19.47
C PHE A 572 0.84 -7.56 -17.93
N VAL A 573 -0.34 -7.51 -17.29
CA VAL A 573 -0.40 -7.49 -15.81
C VAL A 573 0.14 -8.79 -15.22
N ASN A 574 -0.17 -9.95 -15.81
CA ASN A 574 0.40 -11.23 -15.40
C ASN A 574 1.94 -11.26 -15.51
N LEU A 575 2.51 -10.62 -16.52
CA LEU A 575 3.97 -10.47 -16.67
C LEU A 575 4.54 -9.56 -15.61
N LEU A 576 3.90 -8.41 -15.36
CA LEU A 576 4.32 -7.46 -14.32
C LEU A 576 4.32 -8.10 -12.93
N VAL A 577 3.27 -8.87 -12.60
CA VAL A 577 3.17 -9.59 -11.32
C VAL A 577 4.29 -10.62 -11.15
N SER A 578 4.77 -11.19 -12.27
CA SER A 578 5.88 -12.17 -12.25
C SER A 578 7.26 -11.51 -12.16
N GLU A 579 7.35 -10.18 -12.25
CA GLU A 579 8.59 -9.41 -12.13
C GLU A 579 8.64 -8.64 -10.81
N PRO A 580 9.42 -9.09 -9.81
CA PRO A 580 9.42 -8.48 -8.48
C PRO A 580 9.78 -7.00 -8.44
N ASP A 581 10.71 -6.55 -9.28
CA ASP A 581 11.14 -5.14 -9.30
C ASP A 581 10.08 -4.21 -9.88
N ALA A 582 9.22 -4.70 -10.77
CA ALA A 582 8.06 -3.96 -11.27
C ALA A 582 6.87 -4.03 -10.29
N SER A 583 6.60 -5.21 -9.75
CA SER A 583 5.42 -5.47 -8.92
C SER A 583 5.58 -5.06 -7.45
N LYS A 584 6.75 -4.57 -7.04
CA LYS A 584 6.93 -4.00 -5.70
C LYS A 584 6.02 -2.79 -5.43
N VAL A 585 5.66 -2.03 -6.47
CA VAL A 585 4.73 -0.90 -6.41
C VAL A 585 3.31 -1.32 -6.81
N PRO A 586 2.26 -0.62 -6.33
CA PRO A 586 0.89 -0.86 -6.79
C PRO A 586 0.71 -0.48 -8.26
N PHE A 587 -0.34 -1.03 -8.89
CA PHE A 587 -0.74 -0.71 -10.26
C PHE A 587 -1.97 0.19 -10.28
N MET A 588 -2.07 1.01 -11.33
CA MET A 588 -3.31 1.68 -11.72
C MET A 588 -3.78 1.05 -13.02
N ILE A 589 -4.96 0.42 -12.97
CA ILE A 589 -5.57 -0.23 -14.12
C ILE A 589 -6.47 0.79 -14.81
N ASP A 590 -6.07 1.21 -16.00
CA ASP A 590 -6.69 2.30 -16.74
C ASP A 590 -7.31 1.79 -18.05
N SER A 591 -8.59 2.03 -18.22
CA SER A 591 -9.30 1.84 -19.50
C SER A 591 -10.62 2.59 -19.51
N SER A 592 -11.02 3.03 -20.71
CA SER A 592 -12.36 3.54 -21.01
C SER A 592 -13.43 2.43 -21.04
N LYS A 593 -13.01 1.15 -21.06
CA LYS A 593 -13.88 -0.02 -21.14
C LYS A 593 -13.82 -0.81 -19.84
N PHE A 594 -14.94 -0.92 -19.17
CA PHE A 594 -15.01 -1.53 -17.85
C PHE A 594 -14.58 -3.01 -17.84
N ASP A 595 -14.86 -3.76 -18.89
CA ASP A 595 -14.45 -5.18 -19.02
C ASP A 595 -12.93 -5.34 -19.14
N VAL A 596 -12.22 -4.35 -19.70
CA VAL A 596 -10.74 -4.32 -19.73
C VAL A 596 -10.20 -4.02 -18.35
N VAL A 597 -10.81 -3.07 -17.64
CA VAL A 597 -10.44 -2.78 -16.24
C VAL A 597 -10.62 -4.02 -15.36
N GLU A 598 -11.79 -4.67 -15.44
CA GLU A 598 -12.08 -5.87 -14.66
C GLU A 598 -11.06 -6.99 -14.93
N ALA A 599 -10.63 -7.16 -16.18
CA ALA A 599 -9.58 -8.11 -16.52
C ALA A 599 -8.24 -7.81 -15.83
N GLY A 600 -7.86 -6.53 -15.73
CA GLY A 600 -6.66 -6.11 -15.00
C GLY A 600 -6.79 -6.29 -13.48
N LEU A 601 -7.94 -5.97 -12.91
CA LEU A 601 -8.23 -6.18 -11.48
C LEU A 601 -8.14 -7.66 -11.09
N LYS A 602 -8.62 -8.56 -11.95
CA LYS A 602 -8.56 -10.01 -11.77
C LYS A 602 -7.14 -10.60 -11.87
N CYS A 603 -6.16 -9.80 -12.28
CA CYS A 603 -4.73 -10.20 -12.33
C CYS A 603 -3.90 -9.56 -11.22
N SER A 604 -4.44 -8.59 -10.47
CA SER A 604 -3.68 -7.82 -9.48
C SER A 604 -3.87 -8.34 -8.08
N GLN A 605 -2.82 -8.97 -7.50
CA GLN A 605 -2.88 -9.45 -6.11
C GLN A 605 -2.91 -8.31 -5.09
N GLY A 606 -2.22 -7.20 -5.34
CA GLY A 606 -2.19 -6.04 -4.47
C GLY A 606 -3.47 -5.21 -4.51
N LYS A 607 -3.55 -4.25 -3.59
CA LYS A 607 -4.58 -3.21 -3.64
C LYS A 607 -4.16 -2.16 -4.66
N CYS A 608 -4.78 -2.19 -5.81
CA CYS A 608 -4.51 -1.30 -6.95
C CYS A 608 -5.47 -0.11 -6.99
N ILE A 609 -5.25 0.78 -7.94
CA ILE A 609 -6.16 1.88 -8.31
C ILE A 609 -6.87 1.49 -9.62
N MET A 610 -8.17 1.72 -9.68
CA MET A 610 -8.96 1.63 -10.90
C MET A 610 -9.14 3.02 -11.49
N ASN A 611 -8.84 3.21 -12.77
CA ASN A 611 -9.01 4.45 -13.52
C ASN A 611 -9.88 4.18 -14.77
N SER A 612 -11.07 4.71 -14.90
CA SER A 612 -11.86 5.54 -14.02
C SER A 612 -13.37 5.24 -14.17
N ILE A 613 -14.14 5.70 -13.21
CA ILE A 613 -15.60 5.76 -13.34
C ILE A 613 -16.07 7.20 -13.42
N SER A 614 -17.29 7.43 -13.89
CA SER A 614 -17.90 8.76 -13.94
C SER A 614 -19.42 8.69 -13.99
N LEU A 615 -20.07 9.81 -13.72
CA LEU A 615 -21.53 9.94 -13.81
C LEU A 615 -22.04 10.14 -15.26
N LYS A 616 -21.18 10.06 -16.28
CA LYS A 616 -21.53 10.26 -17.69
C LYS A 616 -22.64 9.33 -18.18
N ALA A 617 -22.63 8.08 -17.73
CA ALA A 617 -23.66 7.08 -18.10
C ALA A 617 -24.85 7.05 -17.11
N GLY A 618 -24.94 8.04 -16.21
CA GLY A 618 -25.96 8.15 -15.19
C GLY A 618 -25.60 7.47 -13.88
N GLN A 619 -26.39 7.78 -12.86
CA GLN A 619 -26.14 7.36 -11.47
C GLN A 619 -26.17 5.84 -11.29
N ASP A 620 -27.11 5.14 -11.91
CA ASP A 620 -27.28 3.69 -11.71
C ASP A 620 -26.08 2.91 -12.23
N GLN A 621 -25.50 3.29 -13.38
CA GLN A 621 -24.29 2.66 -13.91
C GLN A 621 -23.09 2.99 -13.02
N PHE A 622 -22.97 4.23 -12.58
CA PHE A 622 -21.91 4.66 -11.66
C PHE A 622 -21.89 3.84 -10.36
N LEU A 623 -23.05 3.61 -9.75
CA LEU A 623 -23.16 2.81 -8.52
C LEU A 623 -22.81 1.34 -8.76
N LYS A 624 -23.18 0.77 -9.89
CA LYS A 624 -22.82 -0.62 -10.26
C LYS A 624 -21.31 -0.77 -10.44
N ASP A 625 -20.70 0.13 -11.22
CA ASP A 625 -19.26 0.12 -11.46
C ASP A 625 -18.49 0.30 -10.14
N ALA A 626 -18.91 1.25 -9.32
CA ALA A 626 -18.31 1.50 -8.01
C ALA A 626 -18.41 0.28 -7.07
N ALA A 627 -19.57 -0.39 -7.03
CA ALA A 627 -19.76 -1.59 -6.20
C ALA A 627 -18.81 -2.72 -6.63
N LEU A 628 -18.63 -2.92 -7.94
CA LEU A 628 -17.72 -3.94 -8.46
C LEU A 628 -16.25 -3.61 -8.16
N VAL A 629 -15.84 -2.35 -8.34
CA VAL A 629 -14.48 -1.89 -7.96
C VAL A 629 -14.21 -2.14 -6.48
N LYS A 630 -15.17 -1.80 -5.62
CA LYS A 630 -15.08 -2.05 -4.18
C LYS A 630 -14.98 -3.55 -3.86
N ALA A 631 -15.71 -4.40 -4.57
CA ALA A 631 -15.67 -5.85 -4.39
C ALA A 631 -14.29 -6.45 -4.72
N HIS A 632 -13.55 -5.85 -5.66
CA HIS A 632 -12.16 -6.18 -5.95
C HIS A 632 -11.15 -5.56 -4.97
N GLY A 633 -11.59 -4.70 -4.04
CA GLY A 633 -10.75 -4.05 -3.06
C GLY A 633 -9.85 -2.96 -3.62
N ALA A 634 -10.15 -2.39 -4.77
CA ALA A 634 -9.37 -1.32 -5.39
C ALA A 634 -9.80 0.07 -4.89
N ALA A 635 -8.85 1.03 -4.91
CA ALA A 635 -9.17 2.44 -4.88
C ALA A 635 -9.69 2.89 -6.25
N VAL A 636 -10.44 3.99 -6.31
CA VAL A 636 -11.15 4.40 -7.52
C VAL A 636 -10.84 5.84 -7.92
N VAL A 637 -10.48 6.03 -9.19
CA VAL A 637 -10.46 7.36 -9.80
C VAL A 637 -11.85 7.69 -10.32
N VAL A 638 -12.34 8.87 -9.98
CA VAL A 638 -13.63 9.41 -10.43
C VAL A 638 -13.37 10.66 -11.25
N MET A 639 -13.65 10.59 -12.54
CA MET A 639 -13.55 11.76 -13.41
C MET A 639 -14.74 12.70 -13.20
N ALA A 640 -14.49 14.00 -13.24
CA ALA A 640 -15.51 15.02 -13.17
C ALA A 640 -16.28 15.13 -14.50
N PHE A 641 -17.05 14.09 -14.80
CA PHE A 641 -18.01 13.99 -15.89
C PHE A 641 -19.37 13.60 -15.35
N ASP A 642 -20.43 14.23 -15.81
CA ASP A 642 -21.78 13.78 -15.56
C ASP A 642 -22.61 13.72 -16.85
N GLU A 643 -23.90 13.62 -16.73
CA GLU A 643 -24.85 13.48 -17.85
C GLU A 643 -24.84 14.73 -18.75
N GLU A 644 -24.39 15.89 -18.24
CA GLU A 644 -24.26 17.13 -18.98
C GLU A 644 -22.96 17.24 -19.76
N GLY A 645 -21.92 16.50 -19.35
CA GLY A 645 -20.63 16.45 -20.03
C GLY A 645 -19.43 16.56 -19.09
N GLN A 646 -18.30 16.97 -19.66
CA GLN A 646 -17.03 17.15 -18.97
C GLN A 646 -17.02 18.50 -18.24
N ALA A 647 -16.71 18.47 -16.96
CA ALA A 647 -16.55 19.69 -16.17
C ALA A 647 -15.34 20.52 -16.66
N ALA A 648 -15.60 21.77 -16.99
CA ALA A 648 -14.58 22.74 -17.38
C ALA A 648 -14.30 23.77 -16.27
N THR A 649 -15.35 24.34 -15.69
CA THR A 649 -15.27 25.39 -14.68
C THR A 649 -15.08 24.86 -13.26
N GLU A 650 -14.55 25.71 -12.35
CA GLU A 650 -14.45 25.41 -10.91
C GLU A 650 -15.78 24.88 -10.35
N ALA A 651 -16.88 25.56 -10.65
CA ALA A 651 -18.21 25.22 -10.12
C ALA A 651 -18.70 23.83 -10.56
N GLU A 652 -18.52 23.47 -11.83
CA GLU A 652 -18.89 22.17 -12.35
C GLU A 652 -18.05 21.06 -11.75
N LYS A 653 -16.71 21.26 -11.68
CA LYS A 653 -15.78 20.31 -11.07
C LYS A 653 -16.18 20.00 -9.62
N VAL A 654 -16.43 21.02 -8.83
CA VAL A 654 -16.85 20.88 -7.42
C VAL A 654 -18.21 20.19 -7.31
N ARG A 655 -19.20 20.62 -8.11
CA ARG A 655 -20.56 20.04 -8.11
C ARG A 655 -20.54 18.55 -8.40
N ILE A 656 -19.86 18.13 -9.47
CA ILE A 656 -19.82 16.74 -9.89
C ILE A 656 -19.05 15.87 -8.89
N CYS A 657 -17.88 16.34 -8.43
CA CYS A 657 -17.08 15.59 -7.45
C CYS A 657 -17.82 15.42 -6.12
N CYS A 658 -18.49 16.47 -5.61
CA CYS A 658 -19.28 16.36 -4.37
C CYS A 658 -20.48 15.42 -4.53
N ARG A 659 -21.16 15.42 -5.68
CA ARG A 659 -22.25 14.48 -5.99
C ARG A 659 -21.73 13.04 -5.99
N ALA A 660 -20.62 12.79 -6.69
CA ALA A 660 -20.00 11.46 -6.76
C ALA A 660 -19.50 11.00 -5.39
N PHE A 661 -18.87 11.88 -4.61
CA PHE A 661 -18.42 11.57 -3.26
C PHE A 661 -19.57 11.11 -2.37
N LYS A 662 -20.69 11.85 -2.38
CA LYS A 662 -21.87 11.48 -1.61
C LYS A 662 -22.38 10.09 -1.97
N LEU A 663 -22.50 9.78 -3.26
CA LEU A 663 -22.96 8.47 -3.74
C LEU A 663 -22.01 7.34 -3.30
N LEU A 664 -20.70 7.55 -3.43
CA LEU A 664 -19.70 6.55 -3.05
C LEU A 664 -19.68 6.27 -1.55
N VAL A 665 -19.76 7.32 -0.74
CA VAL A 665 -19.65 7.19 0.71
C VAL A 665 -20.96 6.72 1.34
N GLU A 666 -22.12 7.28 0.91
CA GLU A 666 -23.42 7.03 1.54
C GLU A 666 -24.14 5.78 0.98
N GLU A 667 -24.01 5.51 -0.34
CA GLU A 667 -24.76 4.44 -1.02
C GLU A 667 -23.92 3.17 -1.23
N VAL A 668 -22.64 3.33 -1.61
CA VAL A 668 -21.73 2.19 -1.86
C VAL A 668 -20.91 1.83 -0.62
N GLY A 669 -20.62 2.81 0.24
CA GLY A 669 -19.79 2.63 1.43
C GLY A 669 -18.30 2.49 1.11
N PHE A 670 -17.82 3.28 0.14
CA PHE A 670 -16.38 3.45 -0.08
C PHE A 670 -15.73 4.12 1.12
N ASN A 671 -14.49 3.73 1.42
CA ASN A 671 -13.65 4.51 2.31
C ASN A 671 -13.28 5.82 1.60
N PRO A 672 -13.52 7.00 2.21
CA PRO A 672 -13.11 8.28 1.63
C PRO A 672 -11.64 8.33 1.19
N GLN A 673 -10.75 7.63 1.90
CA GLN A 673 -9.33 7.57 1.58
C GLN A 673 -9.02 6.82 0.27
N ASP A 674 -9.94 5.99 -0.22
CA ASP A 674 -9.80 5.22 -1.46
C ASP A 674 -10.47 5.90 -2.66
N ILE A 675 -11.01 7.12 -2.48
CA ILE A 675 -11.64 7.93 -3.54
C ILE A 675 -10.62 8.94 -4.05
N ILE A 676 -10.35 8.90 -5.35
CA ILE A 676 -9.44 9.82 -6.03
C ILE A 676 -10.26 10.58 -7.07
N PHE A 677 -10.32 11.91 -6.98
CA PHE A 677 -10.95 12.71 -8.01
C PHE A 677 -9.96 13.15 -9.07
N ASP A 678 -10.36 13.02 -10.33
CA ASP A 678 -9.76 13.72 -11.47
C ASP A 678 -10.72 14.84 -11.91
N PRO A 679 -10.47 16.10 -11.47
CA PRO A 679 -11.31 17.23 -11.86
C PRO A 679 -11.07 17.71 -13.30
N ASN A 680 -10.44 16.90 -14.14
CA ASN A 680 -10.05 17.16 -15.53
C ASN A 680 -9.02 18.29 -15.68
N ILE A 681 -7.76 17.91 -15.90
CA ILE A 681 -6.74 18.86 -16.37
C ILE A 681 -6.96 19.10 -17.86
N LEU A 682 -7.39 20.30 -18.21
CA LEU A 682 -7.68 20.73 -19.57
C LEU A 682 -6.54 21.54 -20.15
N THR A 683 -6.40 21.52 -21.47
CA THR A 683 -5.35 22.23 -22.19
C THR A 683 -5.52 23.74 -22.09
N ILE A 684 -4.44 24.44 -21.72
CA ILE A 684 -4.36 25.89 -21.69
C ILE A 684 -3.51 26.44 -22.86
N GLY A 685 -3.46 27.74 -23.02
CA GLY A 685 -2.64 28.39 -24.07
C GLY A 685 -3.07 28.02 -25.48
N THR A 686 -4.37 27.83 -25.71
CA THR A 686 -4.94 27.41 -27.01
C THR A 686 -5.31 28.60 -27.90
N GLY A 687 -5.31 29.83 -27.36
CA GLY A 687 -5.81 31.02 -28.03
C GLY A 687 -7.34 31.19 -27.97
N MET A 688 -8.08 30.26 -27.37
CA MET A 688 -9.53 30.37 -27.16
C MET A 688 -9.79 30.98 -25.78
N GLU A 689 -10.59 32.05 -25.72
CA GLU A 689 -10.84 32.81 -24.49
C GLU A 689 -11.48 31.93 -23.39
N GLU A 690 -12.37 31.01 -23.76
CA GLU A 690 -13.03 30.08 -22.85
C GLU A 690 -12.05 29.12 -22.13
N HIS A 691 -10.83 28.90 -22.68
CA HIS A 691 -9.82 28.03 -22.12
C HIS A 691 -8.87 28.76 -21.15
N ASN A 692 -8.90 30.07 -21.10
CA ASN A 692 -7.91 30.87 -20.36
C ASN A 692 -7.93 30.59 -18.84
N ASN A 693 -9.08 30.19 -18.29
CA ASN A 693 -9.24 29.94 -16.85
C ASN A 693 -9.04 28.50 -16.43
N TYR A 694 -8.84 27.54 -17.34
CA TYR A 694 -8.79 26.12 -17.01
C TYR A 694 -7.76 25.75 -15.94
N GLY A 695 -6.59 26.41 -15.94
CA GLY A 695 -5.58 26.24 -14.91
C GLY A 695 -6.03 26.73 -13.54
N VAL A 696 -6.57 27.92 -13.48
CA VAL A 696 -7.14 28.56 -12.28
C VAL A 696 -8.31 27.75 -11.74
N ASP A 697 -9.24 27.34 -12.62
CA ASP A 697 -10.42 26.57 -12.26
C ASP A 697 -10.03 25.20 -11.64
N PHE A 698 -9.01 24.53 -12.20
CA PHE A 698 -8.52 23.27 -11.63
C PHE A 698 -7.93 23.48 -10.22
N ILE A 699 -7.07 24.47 -10.06
CA ILE A 699 -6.36 24.73 -8.79
C ILE A 699 -7.39 25.11 -7.70
N ASN A 700 -8.36 25.96 -8.03
CA ASN A 700 -9.40 26.38 -7.08
C ASN A 700 -10.37 25.24 -6.76
N ALA A 701 -10.81 24.47 -7.78
CA ALA A 701 -11.63 23.29 -7.58
C ALA A 701 -10.94 22.24 -6.71
N THR A 702 -9.63 22.01 -6.90
CA THR A 702 -8.84 21.10 -6.05
C THR A 702 -8.98 21.46 -4.57
N ARG A 703 -8.77 22.70 -4.22
CA ARG A 703 -8.88 23.18 -2.83
C ARG A 703 -10.29 23.00 -2.27
N GLU A 704 -11.30 23.37 -3.04
CA GLU A 704 -12.69 23.29 -2.60
C GLU A 704 -13.18 21.83 -2.51
N ILE A 705 -12.80 20.94 -3.42
CA ILE A 705 -13.11 19.50 -3.35
C ILE A 705 -12.46 18.87 -2.11
N LYS A 706 -11.19 19.16 -1.84
CA LYS A 706 -10.50 18.68 -0.62
C LYS A 706 -11.22 19.12 0.65
N ARG A 707 -11.76 20.33 0.66
CA ARG A 707 -12.51 20.88 1.79
C ARG A 707 -13.89 20.23 1.96
N LEU A 708 -14.62 20.03 0.86
CA LEU A 708 -15.99 19.50 0.85
C LEU A 708 -16.08 17.98 0.91
N CYS A 709 -15.06 17.28 0.43
CA CYS A 709 -14.99 15.79 0.36
C CYS A 709 -13.82 15.30 1.24
N PRO A 710 -13.95 15.33 2.58
CA PRO A 710 -12.84 15.05 3.48
C PRO A 710 -12.31 13.60 3.29
N GLY A 711 -10.99 13.45 3.23
CA GLY A 711 -10.31 12.17 3.03
C GLY A 711 -10.00 11.82 1.57
N CYS A 712 -10.73 12.39 0.59
CA CYS A 712 -10.45 12.11 -0.82
C CYS A 712 -9.04 12.55 -1.25
N LYS A 713 -8.60 12.01 -2.39
CA LYS A 713 -7.36 12.40 -3.08
C LYS A 713 -7.70 13.11 -4.38
N ILE A 714 -6.77 13.91 -4.87
CA ILE A 714 -6.86 14.59 -6.17
C ILE A 714 -5.75 14.12 -7.08
N SER A 715 -6.12 13.75 -8.30
CA SER A 715 -5.23 13.33 -9.37
C SER A 715 -5.54 14.07 -10.68
N GLY A 716 -4.79 13.76 -11.71
CA GLY A 716 -5.04 14.18 -13.08
C GLY A 716 -3.89 13.88 -14.03
N GLY A 717 -4.18 13.85 -15.32
CA GLY A 717 -3.19 13.69 -16.39
C GLY A 717 -2.46 14.99 -16.67
N VAL A 718 -1.31 15.20 -16.01
CA VAL A 718 -0.57 16.48 -16.08
C VAL A 718 -0.11 16.83 -17.49
N SER A 719 0.20 15.84 -18.31
CA SER A 719 0.62 16.03 -19.71
C SER A 719 -0.46 16.70 -20.60
N ASN A 720 -1.73 16.71 -20.18
CA ASN A 720 -2.82 17.36 -20.93
C ASN A 720 -2.73 18.88 -20.88
N LEU A 721 -2.20 19.46 -19.80
CA LEU A 721 -2.15 20.89 -19.57
C LEU A 721 -1.50 21.65 -20.73
N ALA A 722 -0.31 21.21 -21.11
CA ALA A 722 0.52 21.88 -22.11
C ALA A 722 0.47 21.21 -23.49
N PHE A 723 -0.67 20.61 -23.86
CA PHE A 723 -0.85 19.94 -25.14
C PHE A 723 -0.71 20.90 -26.33
N SER A 724 -1.10 22.17 -26.18
CA SER A 724 -0.94 23.26 -27.16
C SER A 724 0.52 23.55 -27.50
N PHE A 725 1.46 23.22 -26.61
CA PHE A 725 2.92 23.43 -26.79
C PHE A 725 3.66 22.13 -27.16
N ARG A 726 2.97 21.15 -27.75
CA ARG A 726 3.60 19.88 -28.19
C ARG A 726 4.74 20.18 -29.17
N GLY A 727 5.90 19.56 -28.90
CA GLY A 727 7.12 19.77 -29.70
C GLY A 727 8.08 20.83 -29.16
N ASN A 728 7.67 21.59 -28.15
CA ASN A 728 8.54 22.52 -27.42
C ASN A 728 8.73 22.01 -25.97
N GLU A 729 9.77 21.21 -25.75
CA GLU A 729 9.97 20.55 -24.44
C GLU A 729 10.26 21.53 -23.29
N PRO A 730 11.09 22.59 -23.44
CA PRO A 730 11.30 23.56 -22.37
C PRO A 730 10.00 24.16 -21.85
N VAL A 731 9.15 24.60 -22.77
CA VAL A 731 7.85 25.22 -22.44
C VAL A 731 6.93 24.20 -21.75
N ARG A 732 6.82 23.01 -22.29
CA ARG A 732 5.96 21.96 -21.71
C ARG A 732 6.40 21.57 -20.30
N ARG A 733 7.68 21.31 -20.10
CA ARG A 733 8.25 20.94 -18.81
C ARG A 733 8.07 22.07 -17.80
N GLY A 734 8.30 23.31 -18.21
CA GLY A 734 8.04 24.49 -17.38
C GLY A 734 6.57 24.60 -16.94
N PHE A 735 5.61 24.41 -17.87
CA PHE A 735 4.19 24.40 -17.53
C PHE A 735 3.84 23.27 -16.54
N HIS A 736 4.37 22.07 -16.72
CA HIS A 736 4.11 20.96 -15.81
C HIS A 736 4.65 21.25 -14.40
N SER A 737 5.85 21.77 -14.30
CA SER A 737 6.47 22.11 -13.02
C SER A 737 5.74 23.25 -12.30
N ALA A 738 5.41 24.35 -13.01
CA ALA A 738 4.66 25.48 -12.44
C ALA A 738 3.24 25.06 -12.01
N PHE A 739 2.56 24.26 -12.82
CA PHE A 739 1.25 23.73 -12.48
C PHE A 739 1.30 22.86 -11.22
N LEU A 740 2.21 21.91 -11.16
CA LEU A 740 2.36 21.03 -10.00
C LEU A 740 2.68 21.82 -8.73
N TYR A 741 3.51 22.86 -8.83
CA TYR A 741 3.78 23.75 -7.69
C TYR A 741 2.51 24.36 -7.12
N HIS A 742 1.64 24.93 -7.95
CA HIS A 742 0.40 25.56 -7.51
C HIS A 742 -0.69 24.54 -7.13
N ALA A 743 -0.85 23.47 -7.90
CA ALA A 743 -1.86 22.45 -7.65
C ALA A 743 -1.59 21.63 -6.37
N CYS A 744 -0.31 21.30 -6.08
CA CYS A 744 0.05 20.67 -4.82
C CYS A 744 -0.21 21.58 -3.62
N LYS A 745 0.07 22.87 -3.71
CA LYS A 745 -0.30 23.84 -2.67
C LYS A 745 -1.80 23.97 -2.46
N ALA A 746 -2.60 23.70 -3.50
CA ALA A 746 -4.06 23.63 -3.38
C ALA A 746 -4.56 22.28 -2.83
N GLY A 747 -3.71 21.25 -2.74
CA GLY A 747 -4.03 19.93 -2.19
C GLY A 747 -4.07 18.78 -3.20
N MET A 748 -3.47 18.93 -4.39
CA MET A 748 -3.30 17.83 -5.33
C MET A 748 -2.33 16.80 -4.75
N ASP A 749 -2.77 15.55 -4.64
CA ASP A 749 -2.04 14.48 -3.96
C ASP A 749 -1.15 13.66 -4.91
N MET A 750 -1.59 13.49 -6.16
CA MET A 750 -0.93 12.61 -7.13
C MET A 750 -1.19 13.08 -8.56
N GLY A 751 -0.47 12.52 -9.51
CA GLY A 751 -0.69 12.82 -10.92
C GLY A 751 -0.09 11.78 -11.85
N ILE A 752 -0.73 11.61 -13.01
CA ILE A 752 -0.23 10.78 -14.11
C ILE A 752 0.83 11.61 -14.83
N VAL A 753 2.10 11.20 -14.66
CA VAL A 753 3.27 11.98 -15.04
C VAL A 753 4.39 11.11 -15.61
N ASN A 754 5.32 11.74 -16.28
CA ASN A 754 6.63 11.14 -16.51
C ASN A 754 7.48 11.26 -15.25
N ALA A 755 7.57 10.20 -14.44
CA ALA A 755 8.25 10.22 -13.14
C ALA A 755 9.68 10.78 -13.19
N ALA A 756 10.44 10.46 -14.24
CA ALA A 756 11.81 10.98 -14.42
C ALA A 756 11.85 12.51 -14.53
N GLN A 757 10.83 13.14 -15.11
CA GLN A 757 10.80 14.59 -15.27
C GLN A 757 10.37 15.32 -14.00
N VAL A 758 9.50 14.74 -13.17
CA VAL A 758 9.01 15.38 -11.93
C VAL A 758 10.14 15.64 -10.94
N GLU A 759 11.14 14.75 -10.86
CA GLU A 759 12.30 14.92 -9.98
C GLU A 759 13.32 15.92 -10.53
N GLU A 760 13.43 16.00 -11.86
CA GLU A 760 14.38 16.90 -12.53
C GLU A 760 13.85 18.33 -12.60
N ASP A 761 12.55 18.51 -12.84
CA ASP A 761 11.92 19.80 -13.13
C ASP A 761 11.39 20.47 -11.86
N VAL A 762 12.26 21.11 -11.13
CA VAL A 762 11.91 21.82 -9.89
C VAL A 762 11.51 23.26 -10.26
N TYR A 763 10.33 23.69 -9.76
CA TYR A 763 9.77 25.03 -10.00
C TYR A 763 10.77 26.17 -9.79
N GLU A 764 11.59 26.07 -8.74
CA GLU A 764 12.60 27.07 -8.37
C GLU A 764 13.77 27.15 -9.38
N ASN A 765 13.91 26.13 -10.24
CA ASN A 765 14.95 26.05 -11.25
C ASN A 765 14.51 26.52 -12.63
N ILE A 766 13.20 26.80 -12.83
CA ILE A 766 12.69 27.35 -14.09
C ILE A 766 13.33 28.72 -14.32
N ASP A 767 13.76 28.98 -15.55
CA ASP A 767 14.24 30.33 -15.92
C ASP A 767 13.18 31.38 -15.60
N LYS A 768 13.58 32.49 -14.97
CA LYS A 768 12.64 33.49 -14.43
C LYS A 768 11.79 34.15 -15.53
N GLU A 769 12.37 34.38 -16.71
CA GLU A 769 11.64 34.97 -17.82
C GLU A 769 10.62 33.97 -18.38
N LEU A 770 11.03 32.72 -18.57
CA LEU A 770 10.12 31.63 -18.97
C LEU A 770 8.99 31.43 -17.95
N LEU A 771 9.31 31.45 -16.65
CA LEU A 771 8.31 31.30 -15.58
C LEU A 771 7.27 32.41 -15.61
N GLU A 772 7.65 33.67 -15.86
CA GLU A 772 6.72 34.80 -15.96
C GLU A 772 5.69 34.55 -17.07
N TYR A 773 6.16 34.15 -18.27
CA TYR A 773 5.24 33.84 -19.38
C TYR A 773 4.34 32.62 -19.10
N ILE A 774 4.89 31.59 -18.47
CA ILE A 774 4.13 30.40 -18.08
C ILE A 774 3.02 30.76 -17.09
N GLU A 775 3.34 31.50 -16.03
CA GLU A 775 2.36 31.88 -15.02
C GLU A 775 1.34 32.90 -15.53
N ASP A 776 1.69 33.77 -16.48
CA ASP A 776 0.74 34.64 -17.15
C ASP A 776 -0.38 33.83 -17.85
N VAL A 777 -0.01 32.74 -18.53
CA VAL A 777 -0.98 31.83 -19.18
C VAL A 777 -1.69 30.94 -18.16
N LEU A 778 -0.94 30.27 -17.27
CA LEU A 778 -1.48 29.31 -16.32
C LEU A 778 -2.50 29.94 -15.36
N LEU A 779 -2.22 31.16 -14.93
CA LEU A 779 -3.02 31.88 -13.92
C LEU A 779 -3.91 32.95 -14.54
N ASN A 780 -3.99 33.01 -15.87
CA ASN A 780 -4.78 34.00 -16.62
C ASN A 780 -4.56 35.45 -16.11
N ARG A 781 -3.30 35.86 -15.95
CA ARG A 781 -2.94 37.15 -15.37
C ARG A 781 -3.22 38.32 -16.32
N ARG A 782 -3.24 38.03 -17.64
CA ARG A 782 -3.39 39.04 -18.68
C ARG A 782 -4.03 38.48 -19.95
N ALA A 783 -4.75 39.31 -20.68
CA ALA A 783 -5.51 38.93 -21.85
C ALA A 783 -4.66 38.47 -23.04
N ASP A 784 -3.43 39.01 -23.17
CA ASP A 784 -2.48 38.70 -24.26
C ASP A 784 -1.45 37.61 -23.87
N ALA A 785 -1.66 36.90 -22.76
CA ALA A 785 -0.72 35.92 -22.20
C ALA A 785 -0.32 34.85 -23.21
N THR A 786 -1.31 34.28 -23.93
CA THR A 786 -1.08 33.21 -24.90
C THR A 786 -0.24 33.67 -26.11
N GLU A 787 -0.53 34.88 -26.65
CA GLU A 787 0.23 35.43 -27.78
C GLU A 787 1.69 35.67 -27.36
N ARG A 788 1.90 36.32 -26.23
CA ARG A 788 3.25 36.56 -25.65
C ARG A 788 4.02 35.28 -25.43
N MET A 789 3.37 34.24 -24.88
CA MET A 789 3.99 32.93 -24.65
C MET A 789 4.39 32.27 -25.97
N LEU A 790 3.55 32.36 -27.02
CA LEU A 790 3.85 31.79 -28.33
C LEU A 790 5.05 32.49 -28.99
N ASP A 791 5.09 33.81 -28.92
CA ASP A 791 6.23 34.61 -29.44
C ASP A 791 7.52 34.25 -28.70
N PHE A 792 7.46 34.15 -27.37
CA PHE A 792 8.62 33.75 -26.56
C PHE A 792 9.06 32.31 -26.87
N ALA A 793 8.13 31.37 -26.95
CA ALA A 793 8.38 29.97 -27.25
C ALA A 793 9.09 29.77 -28.60
N ALA A 794 8.81 30.64 -29.60
CA ALA A 794 9.47 30.61 -30.88
C ALA A 794 10.98 31.00 -30.83
N THR A 795 11.44 31.65 -29.77
CA THR A 795 12.83 32.02 -29.55
C THR A 795 13.65 30.91 -28.88
N LEU A 796 13.00 29.91 -28.27
CA LEU A 796 13.66 28.83 -27.52
C LEU A 796 14.09 27.69 -28.45
N ASP A 797 15.20 27.02 -28.11
CA ASP A 797 15.53 25.74 -28.75
C ASP A 797 14.53 24.65 -28.28
N PRO A 798 13.70 24.09 -29.17
CA PRO A 798 12.65 23.15 -28.80
C PRO A 798 13.16 21.89 -28.09
N LYS A 799 14.44 21.59 -28.12
CA LYS A 799 15.08 20.39 -27.55
C LYS A 799 15.89 20.67 -26.30
N SER A 800 16.01 21.91 -25.87
CA SER A 800 16.71 22.26 -24.63
C SER A 800 15.90 21.84 -23.41
N GLY A 801 16.53 21.82 -22.23
CA GLY A 801 15.82 21.72 -20.95
C GLY A 801 15.13 23.04 -20.58
N PRO A 802 14.24 23.05 -19.61
CA PRO A 802 13.56 24.26 -19.13
C PRO A 802 14.51 25.22 -18.41
#